data_a91f449dfb46acc2276eb8e919d75e53
#
_entry.id   a91f449dfb46acc2276eb8e919d75e53
#
_cell.length_a   1.000
_cell.length_b   1.000
_cell.length_c   1.000
_cell.angle_alpha   90.00
_cell.angle_beta   90.00
_cell.angle_gamma   90.00
#
_symmetry.space_group_name_H-M   'P 1'
#
loop_
_entity.id
_entity.type
_entity.pdbx_description
1 polymer ?
#
loop_
_entity_poly.entity_id
_entity_poly.type
_entity_poly.pdbx_seq_one_letter_code
_entity_poly.pdbx_strand_id
1 'polypeptide(L)'
;VRTVRPSAALVTTFANCMLNATSCTISKLAVRTDPSRLRKVECMEKAGATGAGMGTSIQRIRWRIEGIVQGVGFRPFVATIARRAGLVGFCGNDEQGVFIEVEGPPDALAALRSQLFTELPALARIINHSAEHIATLGHEREFTIVPSRHSYSGRALLPPDTALCPDCRREFFDPTNPRYLYPFISCTNCGPRLSIITELPYDRPRTTMAAFPMCTPCEREYTDPTDRRYHAQPISCFDCGPRLSWHDAGGTATATSREEVLALFRRAHALLDDGALLAVKGIGGFHLVCDATNDAACEKLRMRKRRPDKPLAVMAPTVDTAAQLVELTEQEKRFLDSPEAPIVIAPKQRSGPLSNLIAPGLDSFGIMLPYSGIHLLLCDCPLVVTSGNLSGEPVCTDNADALKKLGHIADAFILHDREIHVPVEDSVFIGTAPSRRSRGFAPVPVSITPTDSRSHTGPGPGTSARSTSQPTIFATGGELKNTFAIAHGDLAHVSAHIGDMGSWASQKAFQRAVDQLLSMRDATPELVVCDLHPDYATTAFAERFAAEHDIELLAVQHHFAHALSLLAEHRLLSPNAGRAVVATLDGTGYGTDGSIWGGEVLTLSRSSANWERTWHCPTFPLVGGDRAVTHPWRLALGLTHAWELHDDHLVRNLSNEREVALVKSQLATGVGTVQTSSLGRIFDAAAALLLPRWRGGGAISYEAQATMELEAAATRYVRSHAEALGAVSSETKPVPFQDVIREAVASPDAEQAAFVFHGGVAGVVAKRLVQAAEEAGTDVVGVSGGCANNALLMELLRREVAAEGITLLQHQIVPPGDGGLSLGQAVAGRLLAATGMDV
;
A
#
# COMPACT_ATOMS: atom_id res chain seq x y z
N VAL A 1 17.75 -20.13 -48.00
CA VAL A 1 16.88 -21.21 -47.61
C VAL A 1 17.66 -22.18 -46.72
N ARG A 2 17.54 -22.04 -45.42
CA ARG A 2 17.66 -23.11 -44.41
C ARG A 2 17.22 -22.54 -43.07
N THR A 3 16.07 -22.94 -42.63
CA THR A 3 15.50 -22.77 -41.31
C THR A 3 16.33 -23.49 -40.26
N VAL A 4 16.77 -22.78 -39.23
CA VAL A 4 17.27 -23.40 -37.99
C VAL A 4 16.32 -22.95 -36.87
N ARG A 5 15.63 -23.92 -36.29
CA ARG A 5 14.80 -23.77 -35.11
C ARG A 5 15.72 -23.60 -33.91
N PRO A 6 15.47 -22.64 -32.97
CA PRO A 6 16.17 -22.63 -31.70
C PRO A 6 15.60 -23.76 -30.81
N SER A 7 16.48 -24.47 -30.13
CA SER A 7 16.13 -25.58 -29.24
C SER A 7 15.48 -25.07 -27.95
N ALA A 8 14.48 -25.79 -27.47
CA ALA A 8 13.65 -25.52 -26.30
C ALA A 8 14.39 -25.57 -24.93
N ALA A 9 15.72 -25.61 -24.92
CA ALA A 9 16.52 -25.75 -23.70
C ALA A 9 16.89 -24.44 -22.99
N LEU A 10 16.78 -23.27 -23.65
CA LEU A 10 17.14 -21.96 -23.05
C LEU A 10 15.97 -21.24 -22.36
N VAL A 11 14.73 -21.65 -22.63
CA VAL A 11 13.54 -21.05 -22.01
C VAL A 11 13.28 -21.63 -20.61
N THR A 12 13.74 -22.85 -20.34
CA THR A 12 13.50 -23.54 -19.06
C THR A 12 14.44 -23.07 -17.95
N THR A 13 15.59 -22.49 -18.28
CA THR A 13 16.54 -22.01 -17.27
C THR A 13 16.14 -20.65 -16.71
N PHE A 14 15.42 -19.83 -17.46
CA PHE A 14 14.95 -18.52 -17.02
C PHE A 14 13.75 -18.62 -16.06
N ALA A 15 12.90 -19.62 -16.24
CA ALA A 15 11.76 -19.89 -15.35
C ALA A 15 12.18 -20.46 -13.99
N ASN A 16 13.27 -21.21 -13.92
CA ASN A 16 13.72 -21.86 -12.69
C ASN A 16 14.53 -20.93 -11.77
N CYS A 17 15.13 -19.84 -12.28
CA CYS A 17 15.83 -18.88 -11.43
C CYS A 17 14.89 -17.90 -10.73
N MET A 18 13.71 -17.63 -11.32
CA MET A 18 12.65 -16.81 -10.70
C MET A 18 11.82 -17.59 -9.67
N LEU A 19 11.78 -18.94 -9.77
CA LEU A 19 10.93 -19.77 -8.91
C LEU A 19 11.53 -20.06 -7.52
N ASN A 20 12.82 -19.82 -7.30
CA ASN A 20 13.46 -20.11 -6.02
C ASN A 20 13.61 -18.90 -5.07
N ALA A 21 13.31 -17.67 -5.52
CA ALA A 21 13.44 -16.46 -4.69
C ALA A 21 12.11 -15.88 -4.19
N THR A 22 10.95 -16.45 -4.54
CA THR A 22 9.63 -15.87 -4.26
C THR A 22 8.64 -16.83 -3.60
N SER A 23 9.07 -17.65 -2.66
CA SER A 23 8.11 -18.41 -1.85
C SER A 23 7.79 -17.73 -0.50
N CYS A 24 7.66 -16.40 -0.50
CA CYS A 24 7.06 -15.68 0.63
C CYS A 24 5.90 -14.84 0.10
N THR A 25 4.82 -15.50 -0.18
CA THR A 25 3.57 -14.95 -0.73
C THR A 25 2.83 -14.14 0.33
N ILE A 26 2.31 -12.99 -0.07
CA ILE A 26 1.27 -12.20 0.62
C ILE A 26 -0.05 -12.98 0.83
N SER A 27 -0.12 -14.21 0.46
CA SER A 27 -1.27 -15.07 0.73
C SER A 27 -0.88 -16.18 1.67
N LYS A 28 -1.25 -16.04 2.90
CA LYS A 28 -1.17 -16.97 4.03
C LYS A 28 -0.13 -16.58 5.08
N LEU A 29 -0.48 -15.61 5.90
CA LEU A 29 -0.26 -15.79 7.34
C LEU A 29 -1.21 -16.92 7.83
N ALA A 30 -1.17 -18.05 7.16
CA ALA A 30 -1.65 -19.29 7.70
C ALA A 30 -0.54 -19.81 8.61
N VAL A 31 -0.78 -19.82 9.87
CA VAL A 31 -0.04 -20.64 10.81
C VAL A 31 -0.03 -22.06 10.24
N ARG A 32 1.03 -22.44 9.54
CA ARG A 32 1.31 -23.85 9.27
C ARG A 32 1.72 -24.48 10.59
N THR A 33 0.78 -25.06 11.28
CA THR A 33 1.10 -26.04 12.31
C THR A 33 1.62 -27.28 11.60
N ASP A 34 2.88 -27.60 11.82
CA ASP A 34 3.50 -28.86 11.40
C ASP A 34 2.72 -30.03 12.02
N PRO A 35 2.13 -30.93 11.21
CA PRO A 35 1.38 -32.09 11.72
C PRO A 35 2.24 -33.06 12.55
N SER A 36 3.58 -32.99 12.43
CA SER A 36 4.50 -33.86 13.18
C SER A 36 4.65 -33.48 14.66
N ARG A 37 4.20 -32.29 15.09
CA ARG A 37 4.23 -31.87 16.50
C ARG A 37 2.95 -32.16 17.28
N LEU A 38 1.89 -32.64 16.66
CA LEU A 38 0.65 -33.03 17.31
C LEU A 38 0.69 -34.40 18.04
N ARG A 39 1.82 -35.13 17.95
CA ARG A 39 1.95 -36.48 18.58
C ARG A 39 2.59 -36.50 19.96
N LYS A 40 2.84 -35.40 20.63
CA LYS A 40 3.54 -35.36 21.94
C LYS A 40 2.72 -34.83 23.11
N VAL A 41 1.42 -34.65 22.97
CA VAL A 41 0.54 -34.24 24.10
C VAL A 41 -0.36 -35.41 24.60
N GLU A 42 -0.24 -36.59 24.02
CA GLU A 42 -1.06 -37.75 24.40
C GLU A 42 -0.49 -38.68 25.48
N CYS A 43 0.47 -38.25 26.25
CA CYS A 43 1.05 -39.12 27.28
C CYS A 43 1.13 -38.49 28.66
N MET A 44 -0.03 -38.17 29.27
CA MET A 44 -0.14 -38.08 30.74
C MET A 44 -1.62 -38.08 31.24
N GLU A 45 -2.37 -39.09 30.86
CA GLU A 45 -3.59 -39.46 31.60
C GLU A 45 -3.81 -40.96 31.45
N LYS A 46 -3.13 -41.74 32.26
CA LYS A 46 -3.51 -43.11 32.59
C LYS A 46 -3.27 -43.35 34.06
N ALA A 47 -4.32 -43.09 34.84
CA ALA A 47 -4.57 -43.81 36.09
C ALA A 47 -6.03 -43.59 36.46
N GLY A 48 -6.85 -44.65 36.45
CA GLY A 48 -8.14 -44.69 37.07
C GLY A 48 -9.33 -44.97 36.17
N ALA A 49 -9.39 -46.10 35.51
CA ALA A 49 -10.65 -46.56 34.87
C ALA A 49 -11.35 -47.57 35.78
N THR A 50 -12.48 -47.18 36.37
CA THR A 50 -13.55 -48.09 36.72
C THR A 50 -14.80 -47.67 35.96
N GLY A 51 -15.37 -48.57 35.17
CA GLY A 51 -16.43 -48.34 34.22
C GLY A 51 -17.73 -47.85 34.83
N ALA A 52 -18.28 -46.86 34.16
CA ALA A 52 -19.72 -46.56 34.17
C ALA A 52 -20.02 -45.79 32.88
N GLY A 53 -21.14 -46.10 32.23
CA GLY A 53 -21.72 -45.68 30.98
C GLY A 53 -21.19 -44.45 30.26
N MET A 54 -20.89 -44.53 28.94
CA MET A 54 -20.66 -43.41 28.01
C MET A 54 -21.91 -42.52 27.88
N GLY A 55 -22.12 -41.63 28.86
CA GLY A 55 -22.88 -40.44 28.65
C GLY A 55 -21.96 -39.43 27.99
N THR A 56 -22.27 -38.98 26.78
CA THR A 56 -21.58 -37.90 26.08
C THR A 56 -21.72 -36.63 26.92
N SER A 57 -20.70 -36.29 27.73
CA SER A 57 -20.74 -35.11 28.56
C SER A 57 -20.79 -33.86 27.68
N ILE A 58 -21.87 -33.13 27.70
CA ILE A 58 -22.02 -31.86 27.01
C ILE A 58 -21.08 -30.87 27.68
N GLN A 59 -20.33 -30.12 26.86
CA GLN A 59 -19.44 -29.08 27.28
C GLN A 59 -19.84 -27.74 26.66
N ARG A 60 -19.50 -26.64 27.31
CA ARG A 60 -19.68 -25.29 26.77
C ARG A 60 -18.36 -24.56 26.78
N ILE A 61 -18.04 -23.94 25.62
CA ILE A 61 -16.83 -23.18 25.42
C ILE A 61 -17.18 -21.76 24.98
N ARG A 62 -16.51 -20.79 25.58
CA ARG A 62 -16.50 -19.39 25.10
C ARG A 62 -15.22 -19.14 24.37
N TRP A 63 -15.29 -18.71 23.11
CA TRP A 63 -14.16 -18.15 22.35
C TRP A 63 -14.31 -16.66 22.24
N ARG A 64 -13.16 -15.98 22.29
CA ARG A 64 -12.99 -14.61 21.83
C ARG A 64 -12.01 -14.62 20.67
N ILE A 65 -12.42 -14.03 19.56
CA ILE A 65 -11.63 -13.99 18.32
C ILE A 65 -11.36 -12.53 17.98
N GLU A 66 -10.08 -12.17 17.91
CA GLU A 66 -9.61 -10.83 17.56
C GLU A 66 -8.95 -10.86 16.19
N GLY A 67 -9.13 -9.79 15.40
CA GLY A 67 -8.60 -9.72 14.06
C GLY A 67 -9.54 -9.01 13.09
N ILE A 68 -9.31 -9.21 11.78
CA ILE A 68 -10.25 -8.80 10.74
C ILE A 68 -11.35 -9.87 10.68
N VAL A 69 -12.30 -9.77 11.57
CA VAL A 69 -13.39 -10.73 11.75
C VAL A 69 -14.76 -10.08 11.72
N GLN A 70 -14.82 -8.76 11.51
CA GLN A 70 -16.05 -8.00 11.29
C GLN A 70 -16.12 -7.53 9.83
N GLY A 71 -17.32 -7.51 9.25
CA GLY A 71 -17.53 -7.09 7.86
C GLY A 71 -16.97 -8.03 6.77
N VAL A 72 -16.52 -9.22 7.15
CA VAL A 72 -15.88 -10.22 6.26
C VAL A 72 -16.61 -11.57 6.25
N GLY A 73 -17.88 -11.59 6.66
CA GLY A 73 -18.69 -12.82 6.69
C GLY A 73 -18.35 -13.79 7.83
N PHE A 74 -17.59 -13.39 8.84
CA PHE A 74 -17.11 -14.29 9.90
C PHE A 74 -18.25 -14.80 10.79
N ARG A 75 -19.17 -13.94 11.27
CA ARG A 75 -20.36 -14.37 12.07
C ARG A 75 -21.23 -15.37 11.30
N PRO A 76 -21.65 -15.11 10.02
CA PRO A 76 -22.34 -16.10 9.20
C PRO A 76 -21.58 -17.41 9.04
N PHE A 77 -20.27 -17.37 8.85
CA PHE A 77 -19.42 -18.54 8.77
C PHE A 77 -19.49 -19.37 10.06
N VAL A 78 -19.25 -18.74 11.22
CA VAL A 78 -19.32 -19.40 12.54
C VAL A 78 -20.69 -20.06 12.74
N ALA A 79 -21.78 -19.33 12.49
CA ALA A 79 -23.13 -19.87 12.64
C ALA A 79 -23.38 -21.07 11.72
N THR A 80 -22.87 -21.03 10.49
CA THR A 80 -23.02 -22.13 9.53
C THR A 80 -22.28 -23.39 9.98
N ILE A 81 -21.01 -23.28 10.39
CA ILE A 81 -20.23 -24.45 10.81
C ILE A 81 -20.73 -25.01 12.15
N ALA A 82 -21.16 -24.15 13.08
CA ALA A 82 -21.77 -24.60 14.34
C ALA A 82 -23.07 -25.37 14.14
N ARG A 83 -23.98 -24.88 13.28
CA ARG A 83 -25.23 -25.57 12.92
C ARG A 83 -24.99 -26.89 12.22
N ARG A 84 -24.03 -26.94 11.29
CA ARG A 84 -23.64 -28.20 10.60
C ARG A 84 -23.13 -29.26 11.57
N ALA A 85 -22.42 -28.81 12.61
CA ALA A 85 -21.92 -29.69 13.70
C ALA A 85 -22.97 -30.04 14.74
N GLY A 86 -24.22 -29.56 14.61
CA GLY A 86 -25.29 -29.82 15.59
C GLY A 86 -25.06 -29.15 16.95
N LEU A 87 -24.26 -28.09 16.99
CA LEU A 87 -23.95 -27.32 18.19
C LEU A 87 -24.98 -26.22 18.42
N VAL A 88 -25.22 -25.89 19.70
CA VAL A 88 -26.12 -24.80 20.10
C VAL A 88 -25.34 -23.66 20.75
N GLY A 89 -25.92 -22.45 20.77
CA GLY A 89 -25.27 -21.30 21.35
C GLY A 89 -25.44 -20.04 20.51
N PHE A 90 -24.49 -19.15 20.58
CA PHE A 90 -24.54 -17.89 19.84
C PHE A 90 -23.15 -17.29 19.53
N CYS A 91 -23.11 -16.38 18.54
CA CYS A 91 -21.98 -15.49 18.33
C CYS A 91 -22.47 -14.06 18.10
N GLY A 92 -21.61 -13.09 18.41
CA GLY A 92 -21.87 -11.68 18.19
C GLY A 92 -20.57 -10.90 18.03
N ASN A 93 -20.70 -9.62 17.64
CA ASN A 93 -19.59 -8.68 17.62
C ASN A 93 -19.57 -7.81 18.87
N ASP A 94 -18.38 -7.33 19.20
CA ASP A 94 -18.17 -6.16 20.05
C ASP A 94 -16.96 -5.37 19.52
N GLU A 95 -16.54 -4.33 20.20
CA GLU A 95 -15.39 -3.50 19.80
C GLU A 95 -14.05 -4.23 19.88
N GLN A 96 -14.00 -5.43 20.46
CA GLN A 96 -12.78 -6.26 20.54
C GLN A 96 -12.71 -7.30 19.41
N GLY A 97 -13.84 -7.64 18.77
CA GLY A 97 -13.86 -8.65 17.74
C GLY A 97 -15.15 -9.45 17.69
N VAL A 98 -15.03 -10.79 17.71
CA VAL A 98 -16.16 -11.72 17.75
C VAL A 98 -16.11 -12.55 19.02
N PHE A 99 -17.21 -12.59 19.77
CA PHE A 99 -17.42 -13.55 20.85
C PHE A 99 -18.29 -14.70 20.36
N ILE A 100 -17.98 -15.92 20.81
CA ILE A 100 -18.66 -17.14 20.44
C ILE A 100 -18.88 -17.94 21.74
N GLU A 101 -20.11 -18.29 22.06
CA GLU A 101 -20.44 -19.29 23.09
C GLU A 101 -21.11 -20.46 22.42
N VAL A 102 -20.60 -21.67 22.67
CA VAL A 102 -21.07 -22.87 22.00
C VAL A 102 -21.09 -24.06 22.94
N GLU A 103 -22.17 -24.86 22.85
CA GLU A 103 -22.43 -26.00 23.72
C GLU A 103 -22.72 -27.25 22.87
N GLY A 104 -22.10 -28.38 23.25
CA GLY A 104 -22.29 -29.66 22.57
C GLY A 104 -21.32 -30.75 22.98
N PRO A 105 -21.31 -31.88 22.28
CA PRO A 105 -20.36 -32.97 22.49
C PRO A 105 -18.91 -32.55 22.23
N PRO A 106 -17.91 -33.09 22.96
CA PRO A 106 -16.51 -32.73 22.81
C PRO A 106 -15.97 -32.89 21.39
N ASP A 107 -16.37 -33.94 20.67
CA ASP A 107 -15.92 -34.21 19.30
C ASP A 107 -16.46 -33.14 18.32
N ALA A 108 -17.71 -32.71 18.49
CA ALA A 108 -18.32 -31.65 17.67
C ALA A 108 -17.65 -30.29 17.96
N LEU A 109 -17.32 -29.99 19.21
CA LEU A 109 -16.56 -28.79 19.60
C LEU A 109 -15.14 -28.80 19.03
N ALA A 110 -14.46 -29.95 19.01
CA ALA A 110 -13.14 -30.11 18.40
C ALA A 110 -13.21 -29.92 16.88
N ALA A 111 -14.23 -30.45 16.21
CA ALA A 111 -14.46 -30.25 14.79
C ALA A 111 -14.72 -28.77 14.46
N LEU A 112 -15.59 -28.09 15.21
CA LEU A 112 -15.83 -26.66 15.08
C LEU A 112 -14.51 -25.86 15.21
N ARG A 113 -13.72 -26.17 16.25
CA ARG A 113 -12.41 -25.53 16.44
C ARG A 113 -11.51 -25.70 15.23
N SER A 114 -11.40 -26.91 14.68
CA SER A 114 -10.60 -27.16 13.49
C SER A 114 -11.05 -26.29 12.31
N GLN A 115 -12.35 -26.32 11.99
CA GLN A 115 -12.93 -25.55 10.89
C GLN A 115 -12.78 -24.04 11.09
N LEU A 116 -12.94 -23.56 12.32
CA LEU A 116 -12.81 -22.14 12.68
C LEU A 116 -11.45 -21.54 12.27
N PHE A 117 -10.38 -22.36 12.25
CA PHE A 117 -9.04 -21.91 11.89
C PHE A 117 -8.56 -22.36 10.51
N THR A 118 -9.21 -23.33 9.87
CA THR A 118 -8.78 -23.87 8.56
C THR A 118 -9.65 -23.44 7.39
N GLU A 119 -10.95 -23.10 7.63
CA GLU A 119 -11.92 -22.77 6.59
C GLU A 119 -12.37 -21.30 6.63
N LEU A 120 -11.46 -20.39 7.03
CA LEU A 120 -11.78 -18.96 7.18
C LEU A 120 -12.34 -18.34 5.89
N PRO A 121 -13.33 -17.43 6.02
CA PRO A 121 -13.69 -16.56 4.90
C PRO A 121 -12.47 -15.84 4.31
N ALA A 122 -12.46 -15.64 2.99
CA ALA A 122 -11.28 -15.19 2.25
C ALA A 122 -10.64 -13.90 2.80
N LEU A 123 -11.45 -12.98 3.32
CA LEU A 123 -10.99 -11.70 3.88
C LEU A 123 -10.74 -11.76 5.40
N ALA A 124 -11.14 -12.84 6.07
CA ALA A 124 -10.95 -12.95 7.52
C ALA A 124 -9.48 -13.19 7.87
N ARG A 125 -9.02 -12.55 8.93
CA ARG A 125 -7.69 -12.71 9.51
C ARG A 125 -7.80 -12.75 11.02
N ILE A 126 -7.48 -13.89 11.64
CA ILE A 126 -7.41 -14.02 13.10
C ILE A 126 -6.00 -13.64 13.53
N ILE A 127 -5.89 -12.69 14.45
CA ILE A 127 -4.62 -12.25 15.02
C ILE A 127 -4.42 -12.87 16.39
N ASN A 128 -5.47 -12.89 17.20
CA ASN A 128 -5.45 -13.45 18.54
C ASN A 128 -6.76 -14.20 18.84
N HIS A 129 -6.71 -15.18 19.74
CA HIS A 129 -7.89 -15.87 20.22
C HIS A 129 -7.69 -16.41 21.63
N SER A 130 -8.76 -16.49 22.39
CA SER A 130 -8.81 -17.16 23.67
C SER A 130 -9.99 -18.13 23.72
N ALA A 131 -9.87 -19.18 24.53
CA ALA A 131 -10.92 -20.16 24.74
C ALA A 131 -11.03 -20.45 26.23
N GLU A 132 -12.26 -20.50 26.76
CA GLU A 132 -12.56 -20.74 28.15
C GLU A 132 -13.71 -21.77 28.25
N HIS A 133 -13.55 -22.79 29.09
CA HIS A 133 -14.63 -23.69 29.45
C HIS A 133 -15.53 -23.01 30.48
N ILE A 134 -16.81 -22.92 30.16
CA ILE A 134 -17.83 -22.29 31.02
C ILE A 134 -18.95 -23.29 31.36
N ALA A 135 -19.80 -22.91 32.31
CA ALA A 135 -20.92 -23.77 32.72
C ALA A 135 -21.91 -23.95 31.56
N THR A 136 -22.39 -25.18 31.36
CA THR A 136 -23.44 -25.51 30.39
C THR A 136 -24.77 -24.88 30.78
N LEU A 137 -25.52 -24.39 29.79
CA LEU A 137 -26.85 -23.79 30.02
C LEU A 137 -27.98 -24.79 29.81
N GLY A 138 -27.86 -25.72 28.87
CA GLY A 138 -28.81 -26.82 28.63
C GLY A 138 -30.18 -26.42 28.08
N HIS A 139 -30.44 -25.16 27.83
CA HIS A 139 -31.74 -24.66 27.34
C HIS A 139 -31.71 -24.09 25.92
N GLU A 140 -30.54 -23.87 25.35
CA GLU A 140 -30.41 -23.42 23.96
C GLU A 140 -30.75 -24.55 22.99
N ARG A 141 -31.45 -24.24 21.91
CA ARG A 141 -31.92 -25.25 20.93
C ARG A 141 -31.28 -25.12 19.57
N GLU A 142 -30.68 -23.98 19.28
CA GLU A 142 -30.05 -23.67 18.02
C GLU A 142 -28.83 -22.73 18.19
N PHE A 143 -28.03 -22.58 17.17
CA PHE A 143 -26.95 -21.59 17.15
C PHE A 143 -27.42 -20.32 16.44
N THR A 144 -27.31 -19.16 17.13
CA THR A 144 -27.83 -17.88 16.64
C THR A 144 -26.74 -16.81 16.53
N ILE A 145 -26.96 -15.80 15.68
CA ILE A 145 -26.18 -14.55 15.69
C ILE A 145 -26.95 -13.55 16.57
N VAL A 146 -26.33 -13.09 17.64
CA VAL A 146 -26.92 -12.10 18.53
C VAL A 146 -26.50 -10.68 18.13
N PRO A 147 -27.31 -9.66 18.54
CA PRO A 147 -26.91 -8.25 18.33
C PRO A 147 -25.55 -7.97 18.93
N SER A 148 -24.81 -7.04 18.28
CA SER A 148 -23.51 -6.59 18.76
C SER A 148 -23.63 -5.96 20.14
N ARG A 149 -22.64 -6.18 20.99
CA ARG A 149 -22.56 -5.63 22.33
C ARG A 149 -21.58 -4.47 22.36
N HIS A 150 -21.79 -3.47 23.19
CA HIS A 150 -20.84 -2.45 23.49
C HIS A 150 -19.89 -2.92 24.61
N SER A 151 -18.59 -2.84 24.36
CA SER A 151 -17.56 -2.98 25.36
C SER A 151 -16.62 -1.77 25.25
N TYR A 152 -16.23 -1.18 26.34
CA TYR A 152 -15.45 0.07 26.39
C TYR A 152 -13.96 -0.09 26.02
N SER A 153 -13.59 -1.07 25.19
CA SER A 153 -12.20 -1.28 24.78
C SER A 153 -12.13 -1.61 23.29
N GLY A 154 -12.07 -0.59 22.46
CA GLY A 154 -12.06 -0.70 21.00
C GLY A 154 -10.82 -1.36 20.42
N ARG A 155 -10.85 -2.68 20.14
CA ARG A 155 -9.76 -3.42 19.49
C ARG A 155 -10.14 -4.08 18.17
N ALA A 156 -11.41 -4.03 17.76
CA ALA A 156 -11.84 -4.60 16.48
C ALA A 156 -11.10 -3.94 15.30
N LEU A 157 -10.65 -4.75 14.36
CA LEU A 157 -9.95 -4.26 13.19
C LEU A 157 -10.92 -3.82 12.11
N LEU A 158 -10.62 -2.70 11.48
CA LEU A 158 -11.37 -2.17 10.35
C LEU A 158 -11.03 -2.96 9.09
N PRO A 159 -12.03 -3.53 8.38
CA PRO A 159 -11.80 -4.19 7.12
C PRO A 159 -11.59 -3.16 5.99
N PRO A 160 -10.73 -3.44 5.01
CA PRO A 160 -10.56 -2.58 3.84
C PRO A 160 -11.73 -2.72 2.87
N ASP A 161 -11.91 -1.72 1.98
CA ASP A 161 -12.78 -1.84 0.82
C ASP A 161 -12.20 -2.86 -0.17
N THR A 162 -13.05 -3.69 -0.76
CA THR A 162 -12.61 -4.75 -1.67
C THR A 162 -13.35 -4.73 -3.00
N ALA A 163 -12.75 -5.32 -4.03
CA ALA A 163 -13.40 -5.57 -5.30
C ALA A 163 -14.55 -6.56 -5.18
N LEU A 164 -15.42 -6.60 -6.19
CA LEU A 164 -16.49 -7.58 -6.27
C LEU A 164 -15.94 -9.00 -6.29
N CYS A 165 -16.47 -9.86 -5.41
CA CYS A 165 -16.12 -11.27 -5.41
C CYS A 165 -16.67 -12.01 -6.66
N PRO A 166 -16.11 -13.18 -7.01
CA PRO A 166 -16.55 -13.93 -8.18
C PRO A 166 -18.06 -14.23 -8.19
N ASP A 167 -18.66 -14.50 -7.04
CA ASP A 167 -20.10 -14.75 -6.93
C ASP A 167 -20.93 -13.51 -7.25
N CYS A 168 -20.59 -12.35 -6.67
CA CYS A 168 -21.29 -11.12 -6.99
C CYS A 168 -21.09 -10.71 -8.45
N ARG A 169 -19.91 -10.97 -9.02
CA ARG A 169 -19.64 -10.72 -10.45
C ARG A 169 -20.50 -11.63 -11.35
N ARG A 170 -20.65 -12.92 -10.99
CA ARG A 170 -21.54 -13.86 -11.71
C ARG A 170 -23.00 -13.40 -11.65
N GLU A 171 -23.49 -13.06 -10.45
CA GLU A 171 -24.85 -12.56 -10.24
C GLU A 171 -25.11 -11.22 -10.96
N PHE A 172 -24.10 -10.36 -11.02
CA PHE A 172 -24.17 -9.09 -11.73
C PHE A 172 -24.45 -9.29 -13.22
N PHE A 173 -23.96 -10.34 -13.84
CA PHE A 173 -24.17 -10.65 -15.26
C PHE A 173 -25.28 -11.71 -15.51
N ASP A 174 -25.96 -12.19 -14.46
CA ASP A 174 -27.05 -13.16 -14.58
C ASP A 174 -28.41 -12.44 -14.76
N PRO A 175 -29.03 -12.51 -15.96
CA PRO A 175 -30.32 -11.84 -16.21
C PRO A 175 -31.47 -12.33 -15.30
N THR A 176 -31.33 -13.52 -14.70
CA THR A 176 -32.34 -14.08 -13.80
C THR A 176 -32.22 -13.57 -12.37
N ASN A 177 -31.08 -12.97 -12.04
CA ASN A 177 -30.82 -12.46 -10.70
C ASN A 177 -31.47 -11.08 -10.48
N PRO A 178 -32.12 -10.82 -9.31
CA PRO A 178 -32.70 -9.52 -8.99
C PRO A 178 -31.71 -8.36 -9.07
N ARG A 179 -30.41 -8.65 -8.88
CA ARG A 179 -29.30 -7.65 -8.94
C ARG A 179 -28.59 -7.64 -10.28
N TYR A 180 -29.21 -8.19 -11.33
CA TYR A 180 -28.67 -8.12 -12.69
C TYR A 180 -28.34 -6.68 -13.06
N LEU A 181 -27.05 -6.39 -13.33
CA LEU A 181 -26.51 -5.06 -13.66
C LEU A 181 -26.76 -3.98 -12.58
N TYR A 182 -26.92 -4.38 -11.33
CA TYR A 182 -27.09 -3.43 -10.23
C TYR A 182 -25.73 -2.85 -9.79
N PRO A 183 -25.49 -1.53 -9.93
CA PRO A 183 -24.16 -0.91 -9.74
C PRO A 183 -23.56 -1.07 -8.34
N PHE A 184 -24.42 -1.25 -7.31
CA PHE A 184 -24.02 -1.35 -5.91
C PHE A 184 -24.14 -2.78 -5.36
N ILE A 185 -24.12 -3.79 -6.24
CA ILE A 185 -24.14 -5.19 -5.82
C ILE A 185 -22.96 -5.48 -4.88
N SER A 186 -23.21 -6.19 -3.79
CA SER A 186 -22.23 -6.60 -2.79
C SER A 186 -22.76 -7.74 -1.94
N CYS A 187 -21.87 -8.34 -1.14
CA CYS A 187 -22.22 -9.36 -0.15
C CYS A 187 -21.31 -9.25 1.08
N THR A 188 -21.27 -10.29 1.93
CA THR A 188 -20.38 -10.35 3.10
C THR A 188 -18.89 -10.37 2.73
N ASN A 189 -18.53 -10.78 1.50
CA ASN A 189 -17.15 -11.02 1.08
C ASN A 189 -16.59 -9.93 0.14
N CYS A 190 -17.35 -8.88 -0.18
CA CYS A 190 -16.90 -7.88 -1.15
C CYS A 190 -17.60 -6.53 -0.98
N GLY A 191 -17.09 -5.53 -1.68
CA GLY A 191 -17.64 -4.18 -1.73
C GLY A 191 -17.10 -3.23 -0.66
N PRO A 192 -17.80 -2.11 -0.42
CA PRO A 192 -17.33 -1.07 0.50
C PRO A 192 -17.33 -1.53 1.96
N ARG A 193 -16.32 -1.08 2.70
CA ARG A 193 -16.16 -1.30 4.14
C ARG A 193 -15.66 -0.03 4.81
N LEU A 194 -14.34 0.26 4.75
CA LEU A 194 -13.75 1.44 5.36
C LEU A 194 -14.44 2.73 4.88
N SER A 195 -14.70 2.84 3.58
CA SER A 195 -15.29 4.04 2.99
C SER A 195 -16.70 4.36 3.49
N ILE A 196 -17.41 3.39 4.08
CA ILE A 196 -18.78 3.57 4.56
C ILE A 196 -18.96 3.45 6.08
N ILE A 197 -17.94 3.03 6.82
CA ILE A 197 -18.00 2.84 8.28
C ILE A 197 -17.96 4.19 8.98
N THR A 198 -18.96 4.47 9.82
CA THR A 198 -19.01 5.67 10.66
C THR A 198 -18.52 5.38 12.07
N GLU A 199 -18.82 4.17 12.60
CA GLU A 199 -18.47 3.73 13.96
C GLU A 199 -18.27 2.21 14.00
N LEU A 200 -17.59 1.73 15.05
CA LEU A 200 -17.55 0.31 15.41
C LEU A 200 -18.57 -0.01 16.54
N PRO A 201 -19.03 -1.25 16.67
CA PRO A 201 -18.79 -2.42 15.82
C PRO A 201 -19.47 -2.28 14.45
N TYR A 202 -18.96 -3.02 13.45
CA TYR A 202 -19.45 -2.95 12.06
C TYR A 202 -20.86 -3.54 11.93
N ASP A 203 -21.85 -2.68 11.97
CA ASP A 203 -23.27 -3.00 11.74
C ASP A 203 -23.92 -1.92 10.86
N ARG A 204 -24.94 -2.28 10.08
CA ARG A 204 -25.59 -1.37 9.11
C ARG A 204 -25.96 0.00 9.66
N PRO A 205 -26.55 0.13 10.87
CA PRO A 205 -26.87 1.44 11.44
C PRO A 205 -25.67 2.35 11.69
N ARG A 206 -24.45 1.77 11.73
CA ARG A 206 -23.16 2.47 11.90
C ARG A 206 -22.36 2.56 10.61
N THR A 207 -23.07 2.61 9.51
CA THR A 207 -22.51 2.83 8.17
C THR A 207 -23.36 3.84 7.42
N THR A 208 -22.81 4.40 6.35
CA THR A 208 -23.58 5.28 5.45
C THR A 208 -24.74 4.55 4.76
N MET A 209 -24.81 3.21 4.86
CA MET A 209 -25.94 2.41 4.38
C MET A 209 -27.17 2.49 5.30
N ALA A 210 -27.06 3.08 6.49
CA ALA A 210 -28.20 3.38 7.36
C ALA A 210 -29.26 4.24 6.67
N ALA A 211 -28.84 5.11 5.74
CA ALA A 211 -29.73 5.95 4.94
C ALA A 211 -30.62 5.17 3.94
N PHE A 212 -30.36 3.87 3.75
CA PHE A 212 -31.04 3.00 2.78
C PHE A 212 -31.76 1.84 3.48
N PRO A 213 -33.01 2.03 3.97
CA PRO A 213 -33.80 0.95 4.60
C PRO A 213 -33.97 -0.22 3.63
N MET A 214 -33.80 -1.44 4.12
CA MET A 214 -33.93 -2.64 3.30
C MET A 214 -35.40 -2.84 2.86
N CYS A 215 -35.59 -3.25 1.61
CA CYS A 215 -36.87 -3.77 1.14
C CYS A 215 -37.07 -5.22 1.67
N THR A 216 -38.32 -5.71 1.68
CA THR A 216 -38.66 -7.05 2.18
C THR A 216 -37.81 -8.20 1.60
N PRO A 217 -37.51 -8.23 0.28
CA PRO A 217 -36.61 -9.22 -0.30
C PRO A 217 -35.18 -9.14 0.29
N CYS A 218 -34.57 -7.96 0.36
CA CYS A 218 -33.22 -7.78 0.91
C CYS A 218 -33.17 -8.09 2.42
N GLU A 219 -34.22 -7.75 3.17
CA GLU A 219 -34.32 -8.08 4.60
C GLU A 219 -34.41 -9.59 4.82
N ARG A 220 -35.16 -10.32 3.96
CA ARG A 220 -35.21 -11.78 3.99
C ARG A 220 -33.85 -12.41 3.76
N GLU A 221 -33.11 -12.00 2.71
CA GLU A 221 -31.74 -12.46 2.45
C GLU A 221 -30.79 -12.11 3.63
N TYR A 222 -30.95 -10.92 4.21
CA TYR A 222 -30.14 -10.47 5.34
C TYR A 222 -30.35 -11.31 6.60
N THR A 223 -31.58 -11.80 6.82
CA THR A 223 -31.96 -12.57 8.02
C THR A 223 -31.94 -14.08 7.82
N ASP A 224 -31.87 -14.57 6.58
CA ASP A 224 -31.82 -16.00 6.28
C ASP A 224 -30.40 -16.57 6.45
N PRO A 225 -30.18 -17.46 7.41
CA PRO A 225 -28.87 -18.07 7.64
C PRO A 225 -28.33 -18.92 6.50
N THR A 226 -29.18 -19.30 5.54
CA THR A 226 -28.81 -20.08 4.37
C THR A 226 -28.42 -19.21 3.17
N ASP A 227 -28.72 -17.91 3.22
CA ASP A 227 -28.37 -16.97 2.17
C ASP A 227 -26.94 -16.46 2.32
N ARG A 228 -26.23 -16.31 1.21
CA ARG A 228 -24.85 -15.79 1.19
C ARG A 228 -24.74 -14.30 1.56
N ARG A 229 -25.87 -13.59 1.63
CA ARG A 229 -25.97 -12.20 2.12
C ARG A 229 -26.44 -12.12 3.58
N TYR A 230 -26.51 -13.26 4.27
CA TYR A 230 -26.81 -13.27 5.70
C TYR A 230 -25.90 -12.30 6.47
N HIS A 231 -26.52 -11.28 7.10
CA HIS A 231 -25.80 -10.18 7.78
C HIS A 231 -24.82 -9.39 6.88
N ALA A 232 -25.04 -9.32 5.56
CA ALA A 232 -24.27 -8.45 4.68
C ALA A 232 -24.68 -6.99 4.89
N GLN A 233 -23.91 -6.22 5.65
CA GLN A 233 -24.26 -4.86 6.04
C GLN A 233 -24.52 -3.91 4.84
N PRO A 234 -23.76 -3.99 3.72
CA PRO A 234 -24.00 -3.15 2.56
C PRO A 234 -25.05 -3.70 1.57
N ILE A 235 -25.83 -4.74 1.96
CA ILE A 235 -26.86 -5.33 1.09
C ILE A 235 -27.85 -4.28 0.57
N SER A 236 -28.14 -4.34 -0.72
CA SER A 236 -29.14 -3.47 -1.39
C SER A 236 -29.53 -4.04 -2.75
N CYS A 237 -30.56 -3.48 -3.36
CA CYS A 237 -31.02 -3.75 -4.72
C CYS A 237 -31.58 -2.46 -5.37
N PHE A 238 -32.10 -2.53 -6.58
CA PHE A 238 -32.68 -1.36 -7.26
C PHE A 238 -33.77 -0.66 -6.47
N ASP A 239 -34.55 -1.39 -5.65
CA ASP A 239 -35.67 -0.82 -4.90
C ASP A 239 -35.23 -0.06 -3.64
N CYS A 240 -34.20 -0.56 -2.95
CA CYS A 240 -33.85 -0.08 -1.61
C CYS A 240 -32.43 0.47 -1.46
N GLY A 241 -31.64 0.41 -2.48
CA GLY A 241 -30.24 0.82 -2.39
C GLY A 241 -29.93 2.17 -3.00
N PRO A 242 -28.63 2.53 -3.02
CA PRO A 242 -28.17 3.76 -3.64
C PRO A 242 -28.55 3.86 -5.10
N ARG A 243 -28.75 5.10 -5.57
CA ARG A 243 -29.16 5.42 -6.94
C ARG A 243 -28.08 6.22 -7.65
N LEU A 244 -27.94 5.97 -8.95
CA LEU A 244 -27.10 6.77 -9.83
C LEU A 244 -27.85 8.00 -10.30
N SER A 245 -27.09 9.08 -10.51
CA SER A 245 -27.58 10.29 -11.18
C SER A 245 -26.59 10.72 -12.26
N TRP A 246 -27.14 11.13 -13.40
CA TRP A 246 -26.41 11.82 -14.45
C TRP A 246 -26.48 13.33 -14.22
N HIS A 247 -25.35 14.04 -14.42
CA HIS A 247 -25.34 15.50 -14.42
C HIS A 247 -24.47 16.02 -15.56
N ASP A 248 -24.99 16.98 -16.34
CA ASP A 248 -24.26 17.73 -17.35
C ASP A 248 -24.88 19.13 -17.53
N ALA A 249 -24.58 19.83 -18.63
CA ALA A 249 -25.12 21.15 -18.94
C ALA A 249 -26.65 21.16 -19.02
N GLY A 250 -27.32 20.05 -19.27
CA GLY A 250 -28.79 19.91 -19.31
C GLY A 250 -29.42 19.70 -17.93
N GLY A 251 -28.63 19.61 -16.86
CA GLY A 251 -29.09 19.41 -15.48
C GLY A 251 -28.83 18.01 -14.91
N THR A 252 -29.54 17.65 -13.85
CA THR A 252 -29.40 16.37 -13.14
C THR A 252 -30.60 15.47 -13.37
N ALA A 253 -30.34 14.20 -13.74
CA ALA A 253 -31.39 13.17 -13.89
C ALA A 253 -30.97 11.93 -13.05
N THR A 254 -31.87 11.47 -12.17
CA THR A 254 -31.65 10.28 -11.31
C THR A 254 -32.23 9.05 -11.99
N ALA A 255 -31.45 7.99 -12.08
CA ALA A 255 -31.86 6.69 -12.57
C ALA A 255 -32.50 5.87 -11.43
N THR A 256 -33.76 5.49 -11.59
CA THR A 256 -34.60 4.79 -10.61
C THR A 256 -34.86 3.32 -10.97
N SER A 257 -34.59 2.96 -12.23
CA SER A 257 -34.79 1.63 -12.77
C SER A 257 -33.51 1.09 -13.44
N ARG A 258 -33.49 -0.21 -13.71
CA ARG A 258 -32.41 -0.85 -14.47
C ARG A 258 -32.27 -0.25 -15.88
N GLU A 259 -33.39 -0.01 -16.54
CA GLU A 259 -33.46 0.53 -17.90
C GLU A 259 -32.85 1.93 -17.95
N GLU A 260 -33.15 2.76 -16.95
CA GLU A 260 -32.60 4.12 -16.82
C GLU A 260 -31.10 4.07 -16.52
N VAL A 261 -30.64 3.15 -15.66
CA VAL A 261 -29.19 2.91 -15.41
C VAL A 261 -28.47 2.52 -16.70
N LEU A 262 -29.04 1.59 -17.48
CA LEU A 262 -28.47 1.21 -18.77
C LEU A 262 -28.47 2.35 -19.79
N ALA A 263 -29.52 3.18 -19.79
CA ALA A 263 -29.59 4.37 -20.64
C ALA A 263 -28.50 5.38 -20.25
N LEU A 264 -28.25 5.55 -18.94
CA LEU A 264 -27.17 6.40 -18.42
C LEU A 264 -25.80 5.92 -18.93
N PHE A 265 -25.51 4.62 -18.83
CA PHE A 265 -24.21 4.09 -19.31
C PHE A 265 -24.08 4.11 -20.82
N ARG A 266 -25.16 3.86 -21.61
CA ARG A 266 -25.11 4.07 -23.06
C ARG A 266 -24.75 5.50 -23.41
N ARG A 267 -25.29 6.49 -22.67
CA ARG A 267 -24.93 7.91 -22.85
C ARG A 267 -23.47 8.17 -22.48
N ALA A 268 -23.00 7.54 -21.40
CA ALA A 268 -21.60 7.66 -20.98
C ALA A 268 -20.64 7.11 -22.06
N HIS A 269 -20.91 5.92 -22.60
CA HIS A 269 -20.11 5.32 -23.68
C HIS A 269 -20.10 6.22 -24.92
N ALA A 270 -21.24 6.68 -25.39
CA ALA A 270 -21.30 7.57 -26.54
C ALA A 270 -20.46 8.84 -26.36
N LEU A 271 -20.44 9.43 -25.16
CA LEU A 271 -19.60 10.58 -24.87
C LEU A 271 -18.11 10.23 -24.80
N LEU A 272 -17.76 9.06 -24.24
CA LEU A 272 -16.36 8.60 -24.20
C LEU A 272 -15.84 8.36 -25.63
N ASP A 273 -16.65 7.75 -26.49
CA ASP A 273 -16.35 7.53 -27.92
C ASP A 273 -16.12 8.86 -28.66
N ASP A 274 -16.86 9.91 -28.27
CA ASP A 274 -16.69 11.28 -28.79
C ASP A 274 -15.51 12.05 -28.14
N GLY A 275 -14.71 11.40 -27.29
CA GLY A 275 -13.57 11.99 -26.60
C GLY A 275 -13.92 12.93 -25.46
N ALA A 276 -15.07 12.76 -24.84
CA ALA A 276 -15.45 13.50 -23.63
C ALA A 276 -14.72 13.00 -22.37
N LEU A 277 -14.72 13.85 -21.34
CA LEU A 277 -14.20 13.55 -20.02
C LEU A 277 -15.37 13.39 -19.04
N LEU A 278 -15.40 12.26 -18.33
CA LEU A 278 -16.41 12.01 -17.31
C LEU A 278 -15.81 12.11 -15.91
N ALA A 279 -16.60 12.62 -14.96
CA ALA A 279 -16.33 12.48 -13.54
C ALA A 279 -17.27 11.42 -12.95
N VAL A 280 -16.72 10.36 -12.35
CA VAL A 280 -17.47 9.20 -11.87
C VAL A 280 -17.22 9.02 -10.38
N LYS A 281 -18.28 9.02 -9.57
CA LYS A 281 -18.17 8.73 -8.14
C LYS A 281 -17.98 7.23 -7.93
N GLY A 282 -16.82 6.86 -7.38
CA GLY A 282 -16.41 5.47 -7.09
C GLY A 282 -16.75 5.02 -5.67
N ILE A 283 -16.00 4.06 -5.14
CA ILE A 283 -16.18 3.55 -3.77
C ILE A 283 -15.62 4.55 -2.75
N GLY A 284 -14.38 5.02 -2.95
CA GLY A 284 -13.66 5.85 -1.98
C GLY A 284 -13.44 7.30 -2.42
N GLY A 285 -13.91 7.70 -3.60
CA GLY A 285 -13.75 9.03 -4.15
C GLY A 285 -14.20 9.11 -5.61
N PHE A 286 -14.10 10.31 -6.19
CA PHE A 286 -14.35 10.51 -7.62
C PHE A 286 -13.16 10.11 -8.49
N HIS A 287 -13.45 9.69 -9.72
CA HIS A 287 -12.50 9.46 -10.79
C HIS A 287 -12.78 10.37 -11.97
N LEU A 288 -11.75 10.82 -12.66
CA LEU A 288 -11.83 11.39 -14.00
C LEU A 288 -11.51 10.31 -15.01
N VAL A 289 -12.37 10.16 -16.01
CA VAL A 289 -12.37 9.05 -16.96
C VAL A 289 -12.38 9.57 -18.38
N CYS A 290 -11.58 8.97 -19.27
CA CYS A 290 -11.67 9.14 -20.73
C CYS A 290 -11.17 7.88 -21.43
N ASP A 291 -11.40 7.78 -22.73
CA ASP A 291 -10.84 6.72 -23.57
C ASP A 291 -9.30 6.78 -23.58
N ALA A 292 -8.67 5.70 -23.17
CA ALA A 292 -7.21 5.57 -23.08
C ALA A 292 -6.53 5.41 -24.46
N THR A 293 -7.29 5.14 -25.50
CA THR A 293 -6.79 4.99 -26.88
C THR A 293 -6.88 6.30 -27.69
N ASN A 294 -7.62 7.30 -27.16
CA ASN A 294 -7.87 8.57 -27.83
C ASN A 294 -6.87 9.66 -27.38
N ASP A 295 -5.91 10.00 -28.23
CA ASP A 295 -4.90 11.02 -27.96
C ASP A 295 -5.53 12.39 -27.61
N ALA A 296 -6.57 12.80 -28.31
CA ALA A 296 -7.22 14.10 -28.09
C ALA A 296 -7.92 14.14 -26.72
N ALA A 297 -8.56 13.04 -26.28
CA ALA A 297 -9.17 12.93 -24.97
C ALA A 297 -8.10 12.95 -23.85
N CYS A 298 -6.99 12.24 -24.04
CA CYS A 298 -5.86 12.22 -23.10
C CYS A 298 -5.22 13.62 -22.99
N GLU A 299 -4.99 14.31 -24.09
CA GLU A 299 -4.46 15.68 -24.10
C GLU A 299 -5.40 16.67 -23.41
N LYS A 300 -6.71 16.61 -23.73
CA LYS A 300 -7.76 17.39 -23.09
C LYS A 300 -7.79 17.20 -21.58
N LEU A 301 -7.68 15.94 -21.10
CA LEU A 301 -7.59 15.63 -19.67
C LEU A 301 -6.36 16.26 -19.04
N ARG A 302 -5.19 16.11 -19.66
CA ARG A 302 -3.94 16.68 -19.17
C ARG A 302 -4.00 18.19 -19.04
N MET A 303 -4.49 18.87 -20.07
CA MET A 303 -4.66 20.33 -20.07
C MET A 303 -5.61 20.79 -18.97
N ARG A 304 -6.81 20.22 -18.89
CA ARG A 304 -7.83 20.65 -17.93
C ARG A 304 -7.46 20.32 -16.48
N LYS A 305 -6.84 19.15 -16.23
CA LYS A 305 -6.36 18.74 -14.90
C LYS A 305 -5.04 19.43 -14.51
N ARG A 306 -4.38 20.17 -15.44
CA ARG A 306 -3.04 20.75 -15.26
C ARG A 306 -2.00 19.71 -14.83
N ARG A 307 -1.99 18.59 -15.54
CA ARG A 307 -1.14 17.45 -15.27
C ARG A 307 -0.40 17.04 -16.56
N PRO A 308 0.64 17.79 -16.97
CA PRO A 308 1.24 17.64 -18.30
C PRO A 308 1.86 16.26 -18.51
N ASP A 309 2.66 15.75 -17.58
CA ASP A 309 3.47 14.54 -17.81
C ASP A 309 3.20 13.40 -16.81
N LYS A 310 2.76 13.72 -15.57
CA LYS A 310 2.57 12.67 -14.53
C LYS A 310 1.70 11.53 -15.07
N PRO A 311 2.13 10.24 -14.94
CA PRO A 311 1.41 9.09 -15.49
C PRO A 311 -0.05 9.01 -15.08
N LEU A 312 -0.89 8.52 -15.99
CA LEU A 312 -2.30 8.22 -15.78
C LEU A 312 -2.47 6.70 -15.66
N ALA A 313 -3.34 6.25 -14.75
CA ALA A 313 -3.67 4.84 -14.65
C ALA A 313 -4.72 4.47 -15.71
N VAL A 314 -4.66 3.23 -16.20
CA VAL A 314 -5.58 2.67 -17.18
C VAL A 314 -6.37 1.53 -16.54
N MET A 315 -7.68 1.57 -16.65
CA MET A 315 -8.56 0.47 -16.32
C MET A 315 -8.78 -0.39 -17.57
N ALA A 316 -8.36 -1.65 -17.50
CA ALA A 316 -8.57 -2.65 -18.56
C ALA A 316 -9.82 -3.48 -18.24
N PRO A 317 -10.70 -3.79 -19.21
CA PRO A 317 -11.92 -4.57 -18.95
C PRO A 317 -11.70 -5.93 -18.29
N THR A 318 -10.61 -6.61 -18.66
CA THR A 318 -10.24 -7.95 -18.17
C THR A 318 -8.74 -8.08 -17.98
N VAL A 319 -8.32 -9.16 -17.27
CA VAL A 319 -6.88 -9.52 -17.15
C VAL A 319 -6.27 -9.81 -18.52
N ASP A 320 -7.02 -10.43 -19.43
CA ASP A 320 -6.53 -10.73 -20.77
C ASP A 320 -6.30 -9.45 -21.58
N THR A 321 -7.20 -8.48 -21.47
CA THR A 321 -6.99 -7.16 -22.08
C THR A 321 -5.79 -6.47 -21.43
N ALA A 322 -5.64 -6.51 -20.11
CA ALA A 322 -4.48 -5.95 -19.42
C ALA A 322 -3.16 -6.55 -19.94
N ALA A 323 -3.12 -7.88 -20.16
CA ALA A 323 -1.94 -8.57 -20.70
C ALA A 323 -1.61 -8.19 -22.14
N GLN A 324 -2.58 -7.66 -22.90
CA GLN A 324 -2.33 -7.09 -24.24
C GLN A 324 -1.73 -5.67 -24.19
N LEU A 325 -1.87 -4.97 -23.06
CA LEU A 325 -1.40 -3.59 -22.88
C LEU A 325 -0.02 -3.53 -22.21
N VAL A 326 0.24 -4.44 -21.27
CA VAL A 326 1.49 -4.53 -20.51
C VAL A 326 1.97 -5.97 -20.36
N GLU A 327 3.28 -6.13 -20.13
CA GLU A 327 3.91 -7.42 -19.87
C GLU A 327 3.65 -7.82 -18.40
N LEU A 328 2.83 -8.84 -18.18
CA LEU A 328 2.44 -9.32 -16.85
C LEU A 328 2.95 -10.73 -16.58
N THR A 329 3.56 -10.92 -15.45
CA THR A 329 3.82 -12.25 -14.89
C THR A 329 2.51 -12.87 -14.37
N GLU A 330 2.48 -14.21 -14.21
CA GLU A 330 1.32 -14.90 -13.64
C GLU A 330 0.99 -14.48 -12.20
N GLN A 331 2.00 -14.00 -11.46
CA GLN A 331 1.80 -13.45 -10.13
C GLN A 331 1.10 -12.09 -10.19
N GLU A 332 1.51 -11.21 -11.09
CA GLU A 332 0.90 -9.90 -11.29
C GLU A 332 -0.53 -10.00 -11.83
N LYS A 333 -0.81 -10.93 -12.73
CA LYS A 333 -2.18 -11.21 -13.19
C LYS A 333 -3.10 -11.60 -12.04
N ARG A 334 -2.64 -12.52 -11.18
CA ARG A 334 -3.40 -12.90 -9.97
C ARG A 334 -3.55 -11.75 -8.98
N PHE A 335 -2.56 -10.89 -8.90
CA PHE A 335 -2.59 -9.73 -8.02
C PHE A 335 -3.55 -8.65 -8.52
N LEU A 336 -3.61 -8.41 -9.82
CA LEU A 336 -4.61 -7.53 -10.44
C LEU A 336 -6.06 -8.00 -10.18
N ASP A 337 -6.33 -9.32 -10.23
CA ASP A 337 -7.65 -9.92 -9.99
C ASP A 337 -7.88 -10.31 -8.53
N SER A 338 -7.03 -9.82 -7.61
CA SER A 338 -7.19 -10.04 -6.17
C SER A 338 -8.36 -9.23 -5.59
N PRO A 339 -8.86 -9.56 -4.39
CA PRO A 339 -9.86 -8.73 -3.69
C PRO A 339 -9.42 -7.29 -3.47
N GLU A 340 -8.14 -7.04 -3.37
CA GLU A 340 -7.55 -5.72 -3.21
C GLU A 340 -7.59 -4.92 -4.51
N ALA A 341 -7.50 -5.58 -5.68
CA ALA A 341 -7.55 -5.01 -7.03
C ALA A 341 -6.75 -3.71 -7.18
N PRO A 342 -5.42 -3.72 -6.96
CA PRO A 342 -4.59 -2.53 -7.00
C PRO A 342 -4.34 -2.04 -8.44
N ILE A 343 -3.75 -0.84 -8.56
CA ILE A 343 -3.05 -0.43 -9.77
C ILE A 343 -1.68 -1.13 -9.75
N VAL A 344 -1.37 -1.89 -10.79
CA VAL A 344 -0.07 -2.53 -10.99
C VAL A 344 0.68 -1.81 -12.10
N ILE A 345 1.87 -1.29 -11.79
CA ILE A 345 2.79 -0.71 -12.77
C ILE A 345 3.60 -1.84 -13.38
N ALA A 346 3.50 -2.01 -14.70
CA ALA A 346 4.17 -3.05 -15.46
C ALA A 346 4.71 -2.52 -16.79
N PRO A 347 5.74 -3.16 -17.39
CA PRO A 347 6.33 -2.73 -18.65
C PRO A 347 5.30 -2.71 -19.77
N LYS A 348 5.38 -1.70 -20.65
CA LYS A 348 4.53 -1.57 -21.84
C LYS A 348 4.74 -2.75 -22.78
N GLN A 349 3.67 -3.23 -23.43
CA GLN A 349 3.84 -4.06 -24.63
C GLN A 349 4.58 -3.25 -25.71
N ARG A 350 5.35 -3.95 -26.56
CA ARG A 350 6.14 -3.30 -27.64
C ARG A 350 5.25 -2.56 -28.65
N SER A 351 4.03 -3.00 -28.81
CA SER A 351 3.00 -2.33 -29.62
C SER A 351 1.65 -2.47 -28.92
N GLY A 352 0.86 -1.43 -28.87
CA GLY A 352 -0.43 -1.44 -28.20
C GLY A 352 -1.31 -0.27 -28.64
N PRO A 353 -2.62 -0.31 -28.35
CA PRO A 353 -3.55 0.70 -28.77
C PRO A 353 -3.53 1.98 -27.90
N LEU A 354 -2.85 1.95 -26.75
CA LEU A 354 -2.88 3.05 -25.79
C LEU A 354 -2.15 4.28 -26.29
N SER A 355 -2.71 5.45 -25.99
CA SER A 355 -2.08 6.74 -26.25
C SER A 355 -0.71 6.86 -25.56
N ASN A 356 0.28 7.38 -26.27
CA ASN A 356 1.59 7.71 -25.69
C ASN A 356 1.50 8.79 -24.60
N LEU A 357 0.41 9.58 -24.62
CA LEU A 357 0.14 10.59 -23.61
C LEU A 357 -0.27 10.01 -22.24
N ILE A 358 -0.48 8.69 -22.09
CA ILE A 358 -0.79 8.08 -20.79
C ILE A 358 0.43 8.09 -19.86
N ALA A 359 1.63 7.81 -20.38
CA ALA A 359 2.86 7.83 -19.60
C ALA A 359 4.02 8.34 -20.48
N PRO A 360 4.09 9.66 -20.71
CA PRO A 360 5.14 10.26 -21.54
C PRO A 360 6.52 9.99 -20.94
N GLY A 361 7.46 9.58 -21.79
CA GLY A 361 8.86 9.33 -21.40
C GLY A 361 9.12 8.04 -20.64
N LEU A 362 8.08 7.35 -20.17
CA LEU A 362 8.19 6.11 -19.38
C LEU A 362 8.01 4.85 -20.23
N ASP A 363 8.56 3.73 -19.75
CA ASP A 363 8.44 2.40 -20.39
C ASP A 363 7.41 1.48 -19.68
N SER A 364 6.57 2.03 -18.82
CA SER A 364 5.56 1.29 -18.06
C SER A 364 4.21 2.00 -18.05
N PHE A 365 3.13 1.22 -17.80
CA PHE A 365 1.80 1.73 -17.51
C PHE A 365 1.31 1.21 -16.16
N GLY A 366 0.53 2.03 -15.45
CA GLY A 366 -0.24 1.59 -14.31
C GLY A 366 -1.58 1.04 -14.78
N ILE A 367 -1.82 -0.25 -14.59
CA ILE A 367 -3.04 -0.95 -15.03
C ILE A 367 -3.85 -1.38 -13.81
N MET A 368 -5.18 -1.30 -13.90
CA MET A 368 -6.14 -1.84 -12.92
C MET A 368 -7.34 -2.48 -13.60
N LEU A 369 -8.14 -3.21 -12.83
CA LEU A 369 -9.37 -3.85 -13.30
C LEU A 369 -10.63 -3.20 -12.70
N PRO A 370 -11.81 -3.36 -13.32
CA PRO A 370 -13.09 -2.97 -12.75
C PRO A 370 -13.37 -3.66 -11.42
N TYR A 371 -13.42 -2.91 -10.32
CA TYR A 371 -13.61 -3.44 -8.97
C TYR A 371 -14.98 -3.16 -8.36
N SER A 372 -15.85 -2.42 -9.07
CA SER A 372 -17.23 -2.13 -8.66
C SER A 372 -18.20 -2.36 -9.80
N GLY A 373 -19.51 -2.47 -9.49
CA GLY A 373 -20.54 -2.60 -10.53
C GLY A 373 -20.60 -1.38 -11.45
N ILE A 374 -20.29 -0.18 -10.95
CA ILE A 374 -20.18 1.03 -11.78
C ILE A 374 -19.06 0.87 -12.81
N HIS A 375 -17.91 0.41 -12.40
CA HIS A 375 -16.77 0.18 -13.30
C HIS A 375 -17.04 -0.95 -14.30
N LEU A 376 -17.76 -2.01 -13.90
CA LEU A 376 -18.16 -3.09 -14.81
C LEU A 376 -19.12 -2.63 -15.89
N LEU A 377 -19.97 -1.63 -15.61
CA LEU A 377 -20.87 -1.05 -16.60
C LEU A 377 -20.20 -0.02 -17.50
N LEU A 378 -19.10 0.57 -17.05
CA LEU A 378 -18.42 1.66 -17.75
C LEU A 378 -17.25 1.18 -18.63
N CYS A 379 -16.51 0.16 -18.18
CA CYS A 379 -15.25 -0.26 -18.79
C CYS A 379 -15.44 -1.41 -19.75
N ASP A 380 -15.88 -1.12 -20.98
CA ASP A 380 -15.93 -2.07 -22.11
C ASP A 380 -14.69 -1.97 -23.02
N CYS A 381 -13.96 -0.88 -22.93
CA CYS A 381 -12.66 -0.63 -23.57
C CYS A 381 -11.65 -0.13 -22.53
N PRO A 382 -10.35 -0.04 -22.86
CA PRO A 382 -9.35 0.56 -21.97
C PRO A 382 -9.65 2.03 -21.69
N LEU A 383 -9.82 2.39 -20.43
CA LEU A 383 -10.14 3.75 -19.99
C LEU A 383 -9.02 4.33 -19.12
N VAL A 384 -8.67 5.58 -19.33
CA VAL A 384 -7.96 6.33 -18.31
C VAL A 384 -8.88 6.49 -17.10
N VAL A 385 -8.39 6.11 -15.91
CA VAL A 385 -9.11 6.32 -14.64
C VAL A 385 -8.11 6.94 -13.66
N THR A 386 -8.29 8.22 -13.37
CA THR A 386 -7.41 8.95 -12.44
C THR A 386 -8.22 9.63 -11.35
N SER A 387 -7.60 9.95 -10.20
CA SER A 387 -8.27 10.59 -9.07
C SER A 387 -9.03 11.87 -9.47
N GLY A 388 -10.27 12.01 -8.97
CA GLY A 388 -11.12 13.19 -9.18
C GLY A 388 -10.75 14.31 -8.23
N ASN A 389 -9.67 15.03 -8.54
CA ASN A 389 -9.17 16.17 -7.78
C ASN A 389 -8.42 17.14 -8.69
N LEU A 390 -8.18 18.34 -8.21
CA LEU A 390 -7.12 19.20 -8.75
C LEU A 390 -5.76 18.65 -8.32
N SER A 391 -4.71 18.93 -9.11
CA SER A 391 -3.34 18.48 -8.77
C SER A 391 -2.93 19.02 -7.39
N GLY A 392 -2.47 18.14 -6.49
CA GLY A 392 -2.06 18.50 -5.13
C GLY A 392 -3.21 18.67 -4.12
N GLU A 393 -4.47 18.44 -4.49
CA GLU A 393 -5.60 18.42 -3.56
C GLU A 393 -6.05 16.99 -3.25
N PRO A 394 -6.76 16.76 -2.13
CA PRO A 394 -7.42 15.48 -1.84
C PRO A 394 -8.49 15.14 -2.87
N VAL A 395 -8.77 13.84 -3.01
CA VAL A 395 -9.84 13.35 -3.89
C VAL A 395 -11.22 13.86 -3.43
N CYS A 396 -12.07 14.29 -4.37
CA CYS A 396 -13.45 14.67 -4.08
C CYS A 396 -14.26 13.44 -3.65
N THR A 397 -15.11 13.60 -2.62
CA THR A 397 -16.05 12.56 -2.13
C THR A 397 -17.49 13.02 -2.09
N ASP A 398 -17.72 14.32 -1.95
CA ASP A 398 -19.04 14.96 -1.95
C ASP A 398 -19.47 15.38 -3.36
N ASN A 399 -20.76 15.20 -3.67
CA ASN A 399 -21.29 15.50 -4.99
C ASN A 399 -21.24 16.99 -5.35
N ALA A 400 -21.58 17.86 -4.40
CA ALA A 400 -21.60 19.31 -4.64
C ALA A 400 -20.18 19.87 -4.79
N ASP A 401 -19.24 19.38 -3.96
CA ASP A 401 -17.82 19.74 -4.06
C ASP A 401 -17.21 19.26 -5.38
N ALA A 402 -17.55 18.05 -5.82
CA ALA A 402 -17.10 17.50 -7.11
C ALA A 402 -17.63 18.31 -8.30
N LEU A 403 -18.92 18.65 -8.32
CA LEU A 403 -19.53 19.51 -9.36
C LEU A 403 -18.82 20.87 -9.44
N LYS A 404 -18.51 21.46 -8.29
CA LYS A 404 -17.80 22.74 -8.21
C LYS A 404 -16.34 22.64 -8.67
N LYS A 405 -15.60 21.65 -8.17
CA LYS A 405 -14.15 21.55 -8.42
C LYS A 405 -13.81 20.90 -9.75
N LEU A 406 -14.60 19.93 -10.19
CA LEU A 406 -14.32 19.16 -11.40
C LEU A 406 -15.15 19.64 -12.61
N GLY A 407 -16.09 20.57 -12.43
CA GLY A 407 -16.96 21.06 -13.49
C GLY A 407 -16.24 21.78 -14.66
N HIS A 408 -15.01 22.23 -14.44
CA HIS A 408 -14.17 22.78 -15.52
C HIS A 408 -13.28 21.71 -16.18
N ILE A 409 -13.23 20.48 -15.64
CA ILE A 409 -12.48 19.36 -16.18
C ILE A 409 -13.41 18.41 -16.92
N ALA A 410 -14.45 17.90 -16.25
CA ALA A 410 -15.39 16.93 -16.77
C ALA A 410 -16.48 17.57 -17.62
N ASP A 411 -16.87 16.89 -18.70
CA ASP A 411 -17.98 17.27 -19.56
C ASP A 411 -19.33 16.76 -19.01
N ALA A 412 -19.30 15.66 -18.23
CA ALA A 412 -20.46 15.12 -17.53
C ALA A 412 -20.06 14.33 -16.28
N PHE A 413 -21.05 14.03 -15.43
CA PHE A 413 -20.86 13.37 -14.15
C PHE A 413 -21.78 12.16 -14.00
N ILE A 414 -21.22 11.07 -13.47
CA ILE A 414 -21.97 9.94 -12.92
C ILE A 414 -21.85 10.03 -11.40
N LEU A 415 -22.94 10.41 -10.74
CA LEU A 415 -23.04 10.62 -9.30
C LEU A 415 -23.80 9.47 -8.65
N HIS A 416 -23.71 9.35 -7.33
CA HIS A 416 -24.61 8.53 -6.53
C HIS A 416 -24.84 9.16 -5.16
N ASP A 417 -25.94 8.77 -4.51
CA ASP A 417 -26.41 9.30 -3.24
C ASP A 417 -25.82 8.58 -2.00
N ARG A 418 -25.05 7.49 -2.17
CA ARG A 418 -24.33 6.90 -1.06
C ARG A 418 -23.17 7.83 -0.65
N GLU A 419 -23.14 8.20 0.62
CA GLU A 419 -22.05 8.98 1.19
C GLU A 419 -20.74 8.16 1.21
N ILE A 420 -19.62 8.82 0.97
CA ILE A 420 -18.26 8.33 1.20
C ILE A 420 -17.79 8.98 2.50
N HIS A 421 -17.77 8.22 3.59
CA HIS A 421 -17.40 8.72 4.91
C HIS A 421 -15.89 8.86 5.06
N VAL A 422 -15.14 7.84 4.65
CA VAL A 422 -13.67 7.86 4.63
C VAL A 422 -13.19 7.89 3.19
N PRO A 423 -12.46 8.93 2.75
CA PRO A 423 -11.81 8.97 1.45
C PRO A 423 -10.77 7.87 1.35
N VAL A 424 -10.74 7.14 0.24
CA VAL A 424 -9.77 6.07 0.00
C VAL A 424 -9.36 6.07 -1.47
N GLU A 425 -8.11 6.39 -1.77
CA GLU A 425 -7.54 6.31 -3.11
C GLU A 425 -7.17 4.87 -3.49
N ASP A 426 -6.88 4.64 -4.77
CA ASP A 426 -6.40 3.34 -5.23
C ASP A 426 -4.96 3.07 -4.79
N SER A 427 -4.69 1.85 -4.38
CA SER A 427 -3.33 1.39 -4.09
C SER A 427 -2.52 1.24 -5.38
N VAL A 428 -1.21 1.50 -5.30
CA VAL A 428 -0.29 1.42 -6.44
C VAL A 428 0.89 0.52 -6.07
N PHE A 429 1.21 -0.41 -6.98
CA PHE A 429 2.29 -1.36 -6.82
C PHE A 429 3.17 -1.37 -8.07
N ILE A 430 4.47 -1.53 -7.88
CA ILE A 430 5.43 -1.77 -8.96
C ILE A 430 5.66 -3.29 -8.97
N GLY A 431 5.13 -3.96 -10.00
CA GLY A 431 4.95 -5.40 -9.89
C GLY A 431 4.10 -5.77 -8.69
N THR A 432 4.70 -6.37 -7.67
CA THR A 432 4.03 -6.70 -6.38
C THR A 432 4.59 -5.91 -5.19
N ALA A 433 5.51 -4.98 -5.42
CA ALA A 433 6.07 -4.13 -4.38
C ALA A 433 5.20 -2.88 -4.16
N PRO A 434 4.85 -2.52 -2.91
CA PRO A 434 3.98 -1.39 -2.63
C PRO A 434 4.67 -0.06 -2.91
N SER A 435 4.04 0.81 -3.72
CA SER A 435 4.46 2.21 -3.93
C SER A 435 3.47 3.19 -3.27
N ARG A 436 2.19 2.81 -3.19
CA ARG A 436 1.13 3.50 -2.42
C ARG A 436 0.21 2.47 -1.79
N ARG A 437 -0.02 2.56 -0.49
CA ARG A 437 -0.92 1.68 0.25
C ARG A 437 -2.19 2.43 0.62
N SER A 438 -3.34 2.01 0.07
CA SER A 438 -4.64 2.63 0.28
C SER A 438 -5.77 1.59 0.12
N ARG A 439 -6.73 1.74 -0.82
CA ARG A 439 -7.85 0.82 -1.02
C ARG A 439 -7.39 -0.65 -1.12
N GLY A 440 -8.08 -1.53 -0.43
CA GLY A 440 -7.78 -2.96 -0.36
C GLY A 440 -6.76 -3.34 0.71
N PHE A 441 -5.89 -2.41 1.10
CA PHE A 441 -4.81 -2.66 2.06
C PHE A 441 -4.92 -1.85 3.35
N ALA A 442 -5.28 -0.58 3.27
CA ALA A 442 -5.52 0.25 4.45
C ALA A 442 -6.97 0.06 4.95
N PRO A 443 -7.20 0.08 6.25
CA PRO A 443 -6.29 0.26 7.37
C PRO A 443 -5.87 -1.05 8.05
N VAL A 444 -5.64 -2.12 7.27
CA VAL A 444 -5.18 -3.41 7.84
C VAL A 444 -3.88 -3.15 8.61
N PRO A 445 -3.81 -3.48 9.91
CA PRO A 445 -2.62 -3.15 10.68
C PRO A 445 -1.41 -3.98 10.29
N VAL A 446 -0.23 -3.41 10.52
CA VAL A 446 1.04 -4.11 10.44
C VAL A 446 1.38 -4.64 11.83
N SER A 447 1.69 -5.95 11.93
CA SER A 447 2.17 -6.53 13.20
C SER A 447 3.62 -6.13 13.41
N ILE A 448 3.90 -5.50 14.54
CA ILE A 448 5.24 -5.05 14.96
C ILE A 448 5.83 -5.92 16.07
N THR A 449 5.20 -7.08 16.33
CA THR A 449 5.71 -8.08 17.32
C THR A 449 6.80 -8.93 16.71
N PRO A 450 7.91 -9.17 17.43
CA PRO A 450 8.95 -10.10 17.00
C PRO A 450 8.45 -11.51 16.72
N THR A 451 9.05 -12.20 15.76
CA THR A 451 8.68 -13.58 15.41
C THR A 451 8.97 -14.59 16.52
N ASP A 452 9.98 -14.33 17.34
CA ASP A 452 10.44 -15.24 18.40
C ASP A 452 9.58 -15.25 19.68
N SER A 453 8.67 -14.27 19.83
CA SER A 453 7.76 -14.19 20.98
C SER A 453 6.56 -15.15 20.90
N ARG A 454 6.45 -15.95 19.84
CA ARG A 454 5.41 -16.98 19.66
C ARG A 454 5.85 -18.37 20.13
N SER A 455 6.52 -18.50 21.26
CA SER A 455 6.55 -19.79 21.96
C SER A 455 5.13 -20.01 22.52
N HIS A 456 4.36 -20.87 21.86
CA HIS A 456 3.05 -21.34 22.29
C HIS A 456 3.16 -22.23 23.53
N THR A 457 3.54 -21.65 24.63
CA THR A 457 3.14 -22.16 25.94
C THR A 457 2.07 -21.21 26.43
N GLY A 458 0.81 -21.60 26.31
CA GLY A 458 -0.28 -20.87 26.93
C GLY A 458 0.07 -20.57 28.38
N PRO A 459 -0.33 -19.42 28.93
CA PRO A 459 -0.13 -19.15 30.35
C PRO A 459 -0.79 -20.27 31.14
N GLY A 460 -0.02 -20.97 31.95
CA GLY A 460 -0.57 -21.84 32.94
C GLY A 460 -1.53 -21.06 33.85
N PRO A 461 -2.58 -21.67 34.42
CA PRO A 461 -3.50 -20.96 35.27
C PRO A 461 -2.76 -20.40 36.50
N GLY A 462 -2.54 -19.08 36.50
CA GLY A 462 -1.95 -18.39 37.65
C GLY A 462 -0.88 -17.32 37.39
N THR A 463 -0.38 -17.14 36.16
CA THR A 463 0.53 -16.03 35.87
C THR A 463 -0.19 -14.96 35.06
N SER A 464 -0.79 -13.98 35.74
CA SER A 464 -1.03 -12.67 35.14
C SER A 464 0.34 -12.07 34.84
N ALA A 465 0.84 -12.28 33.62
CA ALA A 465 1.93 -11.48 33.11
C ALA A 465 1.47 -10.02 33.18
N ARG A 466 2.10 -9.22 34.02
CA ARG A 466 2.01 -7.77 33.96
C ARG A 466 2.48 -7.38 32.57
N SER A 467 1.54 -7.17 31.66
CA SER A 467 1.72 -6.33 30.51
C SER A 467 2.04 -4.95 31.10
N THR A 468 3.29 -4.57 31.12
CA THR A 468 3.63 -3.14 31.16
C THR A 468 2.91 -2.57 29.96
N SER A 469 1.87 -1.79 30.19
CA SER A 469 1.06 -1.18 29.12
C SER A 469 1.98 -0.31 28.29
N GLN A 470 2.29 -0.78 27.08
CA GLN A 470 3.06 0.05 26.13
C GLN A 470 2.19 1.23 25.73
N PRO A 471 2.77 2.44 25.64
CA PRO A 471 2.01 3.62 25.32
C PRO A 471 1.36 3.50 23.93
N THR A 472 0.20 4.10 23.78
CA THR A 472 -0.44 4.31 22.48
C THR A 472 0.30 5.44 21.77
N ILE A 473 0.86 5.16 20.60
CA ILE A 473 1.72 6.10 19.87
C ILE A 473 0.98 6.61 18.63
N PHE A 474 0.97 7.93 18.47
CA PHE A 474 0.52 8.57 17.24
C PHE A 474 1.72 9.11 16.47
N ALA A 475 1.97 8.60 15.25
CA ALA A 475 3.05 9.03 14.38
C ALA A 475 2.49 9.78 13.16
N THR A 476 2.96 11.00 12.91
CA THR A 476 2.36 11.92 11.92
C THR A 476 2.83 11.69 10.49
N GLY A 477 3.89 10.91 10.27
CA GLY A 477 4.45 10.66 8.93
C GLY A 477 5.28 11.81 8.38
N GLY A 478 5.55 11.75 7.06
CA GLY A 478 6.31 12.76 6.33
C GLY A 478 5.43 13.85 5.70
N GLU A 479 6.06 14.75 4.96
CA GLU A 479 5.39 15.86 4.24
C GLU A 479 4.80 15.43 2.90
N LEU A 480 5.49 14.53 2.18
CA LEU A 480 5.07 14.03 0.88
C LEU A 480 4.46 12.64 1.01
N LYS A 481 3.52 12.30 0.13
CA LYS A 481 2.86 10.97 0.10
C LYS A 481 2.41 10.50 1.49
N ASN A 482 1.98 11.44 2.31
CA ASN A 482 1.73 11.23 3.73
C ASN A 482 0.79 10.06 4.01
N THR A 483 1.15 9.34 5.07
CA THR A 483 0.31 8.47 5.89
C THR A 483 0.65 8.78 7.34
N PHE A 484 -0.29 8.54 8.25
CA PHE A 484 -0.01 8.54 9.69
C PHE A 484 -0.21 7.13 10.26
N ALA A 485 0.29 6.89 11.46
CA ALA A 485 0.12 5.59 12.11
C ALA A 485 -0.32 5.74 13.58
N ILE A 486 -1.18 4.82 14.03
CA ILE A 486 -1.53 4.66 15.45
C ILE A 486 -1.03 3.28 15.86
N ALA A 487 -0.01 3.23 16.71
CA ALA A 487 0.49 1.98 17.27
C ALA A 487 -0.11 1.73 18.66
N HIS A 488 -0.72 0.57 18.84
CA HIS A 488 -1.29 0.11 20.10
C HIS A 488 -1.02 -1.37 20.30
N GLY A 489 -0.44 -1.75 21.42
CA GLY A 489 0.00 -3.13 21.66
C GLY A 489 0.93 -3.61 20.54
N ASP A 490 0.63 -4.74 19.94
CA ASP A 490 1.43 -5.40 18.92
C ASP A 490 1.13 -4.97 17.48
N LEU A 491 0.29 -3.96 17.30
CA LEU A 491 -0.23 -3.54 16.01
C LEU A 491 0.02 -2.06 15.73
N ALA A 492 0.45 -1.75 14.51
CA ALA A 492 0.49 -0.39 13.97
C ALA A 492 -0.57 -0.23 12.87
N HIS A 493 -1.51 0.66 13.08
CA HIS A 493 -2.58 1.01 12.14
C HIS A 493 -2.11 2.16 11.27
N VAL A 494 -1.54 1.84 10.12
CA VAL A 494 -1.12 2.81 9.11
C VAL A 494 -2.35 3.24 8.31
N SER A 495 -2.59 4.55 8.21
CA SER A 495 -3.73 5.13 7.50
C SER A 495 -3.74 4.78 6.01
N ALA A 496 -4.85 5.04 5.33
CA ALA A 496 -4.83 5.19 3.88
C ALA A 496 -3.96 6.39 3.49
N HIS A 497 -3.45 6.37 2.25
CA HIS A 497 -2.69 7.50 1.69
C HIS A 497 -3.51 8.81 1.74
N ILE A 498 -2.93 9.85 2.31
CA ILE A 498 -3.52 11.19 2.40
C ILE A 498 -3.03 12.07 1.24
N GLY A 499 -1.74 12.01 0.92
CA GLY A 499 -1.08 12.82 -0.11
C GLY A 499 -0.11 13.85 0.44
N ASP A 500 0.25 14.83 -0.38
CA ASP A 500 1.24 15.85 -0.04
C ASP A 500 0.61 16.94 0.83
N MET A 501 1.28 17.33 1.91
CA MET A 501 0.75 18.26 2.93
C MET A 501 0.87 19.74 2.56
N GLY A 502 1.42 20.07 1.39
CA GLY A 502 1.66 21.43 0.92
C GLY A 502 0.41 22.30 0.70
N SER A 503 -0.82 21.74 0.77
CA SER A 503 -2.05 22.49 0.62
C SER A 503 -2.91 22.49 1.90
N TRP A 504 -3.62 23.60 2.13
CA TRP A 504 -4.58 23.69 3.25
C TRP A 504 -5.68 22.62 3.16
N ALA A 505 -6.08 22.22 1.95
CA ALA A 505 -7.07 21.17 1.74
C ALA A 505 -6.55 19.80 2.19
N SER A 506 -5.27 19.50 1.92
CA SER A 506 -4.61 18.26 2.36
C SER A 506 -4.44 18.22 3.87
N GLN A 507 -4.02 19.34 4.49
CA GLN A 507 -3.89 19.44 5.94
C GLN A 507 -5.23 19.24 6.66
N LYS A 508 -6.33 19.80 6.12
CA LYS A 508 -7.67 19.54 6.65
C LYS A 508 -8.13 18.09 6.45
N ALA A 509 -7.76 17.46 5.34
CA ALA A 509 -8.06 16.06 5.09
C ALA A 509 -7.28 15.16 6.06
N PHE A 510 -6.03 15.50 6.33
CA PHE A 510 -5.18 14.83 7.32
C PHE A 510 -5.81 14.92 8.72
N GLN A 511 -6.13 16.12 9.19
CA GLN A 511 -6.80 16.32 10.49
C GLN A 511 -8.04 15.44 10.62
N ARG A 512 -8.95 15.49 9.62
CA ARG A 512 -10.18 14.67 9.63
C ARG A 512 -9.89 13.17 9.67
N ALA A 513 -8.89 12.70 8.91
CA ALA A 513 -8.52 11.29 8.88
C ALA A 513 -7.94 10.84 10.23
N VAL A 514 -7.15 11.70 10.91
CA VAL A 514 -6.63 11.44 12.25
C VAL A 514 -7.79 11.32 13.24
N ASP A 515 -8.68 12.32 13.28
CA ASP A 515 -9.83 12.33 14.20
C ASP A 515 -10.73 11.11 13.98
N GLN A 516 -11.00 10.75 12.73
CA GLN A 516 -11.79 9.56 12.36
C GLN A 516 -11.13 8.27 12.85
N LEU A 517 -9.84 8.08 12.59
CA LEU A 517 -9.17 6.83 12.95
C LEU A 517 -9.00 6.70 14.47
N LEU A 518 -8.69 7.78 15.18
CA LEU A 518 -8.63 7.81 16.64
C LEU A 518 -10.01 7.45 17.23
N SER A 519 -11.08 8.09 16.76
CA SER A 519 -12.45 7.81 17.19
C SER A 519 -12.85 6.37 16.88
N MET A 520 -12.64 5.86 15.66
CA MET A 520 -12.98 4.50 15.28
C MET A 520 -12.20 3.44 16.07
N ARG A 521 -11.02 3.79 16.58
CA ARG A 521 -10.16 2.90 17.35
C ARG A 521 -10.34 3.05 18.86
N ASP A 522 -11.11 4.05 19.30
CA ASP A 522 -11.18 4.45 20.71
C ASP A 522 -9.76 4.60 21.30
N ALA A 523 -8.89 5.24 20.53
CA ALA A 523 -7.47 5.35 20.83
C ALA A 523 -7.16 6.73 21.39
N THR A 524 -6.54 6.76 22.57
CA THR A 524 -5.99 7.99 23.17
C THR A 524 -4.47 7.89 23.11
N PRO A 525 -3.80 8.70 22.27
CA PRO A 525 -2.36 8.73 22.21
C PRO A 525 -1.74 9.18 23.55
N GLU A 526 -0.65 8.53 23.92
CA GLU A 526 0.17 8.85 25.09
C GLU A 526 1.54 9.37 24.68
N LEU A 527 1.91 9.22 23.42
CA LEU A 527 3.13 9.74 22.80
C LEU A 527 2.82 10.14 21.34
N VAL A 528 3.27 11.32 20.95
CA VAL A 528 3.25 11.80 19.56
C VAL A 528 4.64 11.71 18.97
N VAL A 529 4.76 11.21 17.73
CA VAL A 529 6.04 11.11 17.02
C VAL A 529 5.94 11.81 15.68
N CYS A 530 6.91 12.68 15.37
CA CYS A 530 6.99 13.41 14.11
C CYS A 530 8.37 13.26 13.46
N ASP A 531 8.51 13.83 12.26
CA ASP A 531 9.81 13.97 11.59
C ASP A 531 10.68 15.01 12.28
N LEU A 532 12.00 14.87 12.16
CA LEU A 532 12.96 15.82 12.68
C LEU A 532 12.94 17.16 11.90
N HIS A 533 12.34 17.21 10.71
CA HIS A 533 12.28 18.41 9.88
C HIS A 533 11.35 19.46 10.50
N PRO A 534 11.87 20.66 10.87
CA PRO A 534 11.11 21.65 11.65
C PRO A 534 9.99 22.30 10.85
N ASP A 535 10.13 22.42 9.53
CA ASP A 535 9.20 23.17 8.68
C ASP A 535 8.12 22.29 8.02
N TYR A 536 8.03 21.00 8.36
CA TYR A 536 6.95 20.17 7.84
C TYR A 536 5.60 20.53 8.44
N ALA A 537 4.57 20.56 7.62
CA ALA A 537 3.20 20.78 8.10
C ALA A 537 2.76 19.68 9.07
N THR A 538 3.26 18.46 8.90
CA THR A 538 3.03 17.34 9.82
C THR A 538 3.73 17.53 11.16
N THR A 539 4.93 18.11 11.20
CA THR A 539 5.63 18.48 12.43
C THR A 539 4.87 19.58 13.18
N ALA A 540 4.49 20.67 12.48
CA ALA A 540 3.68 21.72 13.07
C ALA A 540 2.30 21.22 13.57
N PHE A 541 1.73 20.21 12.93
CA PHE A 541 0.53 19.54 13.42
C PHE A 541 0.82 18.75 14.70
N ALA A 542 1.90 17.97 14.73
CA ALA A 542 2.30 17.16 15.88
C ALA A 542 2.52 18.04 17.13
N GLU A 543 3.22 19.17 16.97
CA GLU A 543 3.46 20.14 18.05
C GLU A 543 2.15 20.68 18.63
N ARG A 544 1.21 21.10 17.76
CA ARG A 544 -0.09 21.59 18.24
C ARG A 544 -0.90 20.48 18.92
N PHE A 545 -0.96 19.29 18.30
CA PHE A 545 -1.71 18.17 18.84
C PHE A 545 -1.17 17.75 20.22
N ALA A 546 0.16 17.65 20.36
CA ALA A 546 0.81 17.30 21.63
C ALA A 546 0.52 18.35 22.72
N ALA A 547 0.61 19.65 22.38
CA ALA A 547 0.32 20.74 23.31
C ALA A 547 -1.17 20.81 23.71
N GLU A 548 -2.10 20.58 22.77
CA GLU A 548 -3.55 20.61 23.04
C GLU A 548 -4.00 19.45 23.96
N HIS A 549 -3.30 18.31 23.92
CA HIS A 549 -3.66 17.11 24.68
C HIS A 549 -2.74 16.84 25.88
N ASP A 550 -1.74 17.68 26.12
CA ASP A 550 -0.72 17.50 27.18
C ASP A 550 0.02 16.15 27.04
N ILE A 551 0.48 15.84 25.82
CA ILE A 551 1.14 14.59 25.45
C ILE A 551 2.60 14.90 25.08
N GLU A 552 3.52 13.99 25.40
CA GLU A 552 4.93 14.08 25.03
C GLU A 552 5.09 14.01 23.50
N LEU A 553 5.97 14.85 22.95
CA LEU A 553 6.33 14.89 21.52
C LEU A 553 7.77 14.43 21.33
N LEU A 554 7.95 13.52 20.39
CA LEU A 554 9.25 12.99 19.99
C LEU A 554 9.52 13.28 18.51
N ALA A 555 10.66 13.89 18.19
CA ALA A 555 11.13 14.06 16.81
C ALA A 555 12.11 12.92 16.45
N VAL A 556 11.93 12.28 15.29
CA VAL A 556 12.72 11.13 14.84
C VAL A 556 13.40 11.45 13.52
N GLN A 557 14.69 11.11 13.40
CA GLN A 557 15.43 11.30 12.17
C GLN A 557 14.81 10.49 11.02
N HIS A 558 14.62 11.14 9.88
CA HIS A 558 13.87 10.65 8.71
C HIS A 558 14.34 9.28 8.22
N HIS A 559 15.63 9.10 7.96
CA HIS A 559 16.20 7.87 7.43
C HIS A 559 16.24 6.73 8.46
N PHE A 560 16.38 7.08 9.75
CA PHE A 560 16.22 6.10 10.82
C PHE A 560 14.79 5.54 10.84
N ALA A 561 13.77 6.41 10.65
CA ALA A 561 12.39 5.96 10.53
C ALA A 561 12.18 5.05 9.30
N HIS A 562 12.76 5.39 8.13
CA HIS A 562 12.74 4.50 6.96
C HIS A 562 13.33 3.11 7.26
N ALA A 563 14.48 3.06 7.91
CA ALA A 563 15.13 1.79 8.25
C ALA A 563 14.29 0.96 9.24
N LEU A 564 13.72 1.62 10.27
CA LEU A 564 12.83 0.95 11.23
C LEU A 564 11.53 0.45 10.59
N SER A 565 10.98 1.18 9.64
CA SER A 565 9.79 0.76 8.88
C SER A 565 10.01 -0.59 8.19
N LEU A 566 11.16 -0.76 7.53
CA LEU A 566 11.56 -2.02 6.89
C LEU A 566 11.72 -3.15 7.92
N LEU A 567 12.47 -2.91 8.99
CA LEU A 567 12.71 -3.93 10.02
C LEU A 567 11.42 -4.34 10.74
N ALA A 568 10.50 -3.39 10.95
CA ALA A 568 9.23 -3.62 11.61
C ALA A 568 8.31 -4.53 10.78
N GLU A 569 8.12 -4.26 9.49
CA GLU A 569 7.25 -5.11 8.65
C GLU A 569 7.76 -6.54 8.53
N HIS A 570 9.09 -6.73 8.59
CA HIS A 570 9.75 -8.04 8.63
C HIS A 570 9.82 -8.66 10.04
N ARG A 571 9.33 -7.94 11.07
CA ARG A 571 9.31 -8.41 12.47
C ARG A 571 10.68 -8.75 13.04
N LEU A 572 11.68 -7.99 12.64
CA LEU A 572 13.07 -8.25 12.98
C LEU A 572 13.54 -7.51 14.26
N LEU A 573 12.67 -6.73 14.89
CA LEU A 573 12.97 -5.97 16.11
C LEU A 573 12.61 -6.80 17.35
N SER A 574 13.58 -7.08 18.22
CA SER A 574 13.39 -7.88 19.43
C SER A 574 14.42 -7.50 20.50
N PRO A 575 14.07 -7.59 21.80
CA PRO A 575 14.98 -7.23 22.90
C PRO A 575 16.34 -7.91 22.89
N ASN A 576 16.45 -9.09 22.27
CA ASN A 576 17.69 -9.88 22.19
C ASN A 576 18.28 -9.93 20.77
N ALA A 577 17.77 -9.13 19.84
CA ALA A 577 18.24 -9.13 18.47
C ALA A 577 19.55 -8.34 18.33
N GLY A 578 20.42 -8.79 17.41
CA GLY A 578 21.69 -8.14 17.09
C GLY A 578 21.51 -6.86 16.28
N ARG A 579 22.40 -6.60 15.34
CA ARG A 579 22.39 -5.44 14.46
C ARG A 579 21.66 -5.73 13.14
N ALA A 580 21.35 -4.69 12.40
CA ALA A 580 20.93 -4.70 11.00
C ALA A 580 21.65 -3.58 10.26
N VAL A 581 21.82 -3.74 8.96
CA VAL A 581 22.37 -2.70 8.08
C VAL A 581 21.32 -2.38 7.02
N VAL A 582 20.96 -1.11 6.89
CA VAL A 582 19.93 -0.66 5.94
C VAL A 582 20.46 0.51 5.12
N ALA A 583 20.44 0.38 3.79
CA ALA A 583 20.61 1.54 2.91
C ALA A 583 19.28 2.30 2.83
N THR A 584 19.32 3.56 3.20
CA THR A 584 18.16 4.46 3.11
C THR A 584 18.39 5.41 1.95
N LEU A 585 17.80 5.04 0.80
CA LEU A 585 18.03 5.67 -0.50
C LEU A 585 16.83 6.53 -0.85
N ASP A 586 16.96 7.84 -0.73
CA ASP A 586 15.83 8.74 -0.81
C ASP A 586 16.11 10.01 -1.61
N GLY A 587 15.06 10.78 -1.85
CA GLY A 587 15.11 12.08 -2.51
C GLY A 587 15.53 13.21 -1.57
N THR A 588 15.00 13.21 -0.36
CA THR A 588 15.22 14.31 0.60
C THR A 588 14.82 13.87 2.00
N GLY A 589 15.71 14.02 2.96
CA GLY A 589 15.40 13.89 4.39
C GLY A 589 16.29 14.82 5.19
N TYR A 590 15.81 15.28 6.35
CA TYR A 590 16.54 16.21 7.21
C TYR A 590 17.64 15.47 7.97
N GLY A 591 18.89 15.87 7.76
CA GLY A 591 20.06 15.32 8.43
C GLY A 591 20.28 15.92 9.82
N THR A 592 20.82 15.15 10.73
CA THR A 592 21.20 15.62 12.08
C THR A 592 22.33 16.66 12.04
N ASP A 593 23.02 16.78 10.92
CA ASP A 593 24.09 17.74 10.65
C ASP A 593 23.60 19.00 9.90
N GLY A 594 22.29 19.13 9.71
CA GLY A 594 21.68 20.25 8.96
C GLY A 594 21.84 20.15 7.44
N SER A 595 22.41 19.06 6.91
CA SER A 595 22.47 18.76 5.48
C SER A 595 21.23 17.98 5.03
N ILE A 596 21.04 17.88 3.70
CA ILE A 596 20.00 17.04 3.12
C ILE A 596 20.56 15.66 2.88
N TRP A 597 19.99 14.65 3.57
CA TRP A 597 20.33 13.25 3.40
C TRP A 597 19.45 12.57 2.35
N GLY A 598 19.82 11.35 1.95
CA GLY A 598 19.05 10.50 1.04
C GLY A 598 19.90 9.47 0.30
N GLY A 599 21.13 9.24 0.75
CA GLY A 599 22.01 8.20 0.19
C GLY A 599 22.89 7.59 1.28
N GLU A 600 22.28 7.05 2.34
CA GLU A 600 22.95 6.62 3.57
C GLU A 600 22.94 5.11 3.74
N VAL A 601 23.98 4.57 4.38
CA VAL A 601 23.98 3.23 4.99
C VAL A 601 23.96 3.41 6.49
N LEU A 602 22.92 2.89 7.13
CA LEU A 602 22.75 2.95 8.58
C LEU A 602 22.97 1.57 9.19
N THR A 603 23.77 1.50 10.25
CA THR A 603 23.88 0.33 11.11
C THR A 603 23.03 0.56 12.36
N LEU A 604 22.04 -0.30 12.57
CA LEU A 604 21.04 -0.14 13.62
C LEU A 604 21.09 -1.28 14.62
N SER A 605 20.81 -0.98 15.89
CA SER A 605 20.41 -1.98 16.86
C SER A 605 18.98 -2.45 16.57
N ARG A 606 18.76 -3.76 16.62
CA ARG A 606 17.40 -4.36 16.49
C ARG A 606 16.67 -4.46 17.84
N SER A 607 17.32 -4.06 18.92
CA SER A 607 16.79 -4.14 20.31
C SER A 607 16.64 -2.78 21.00
N SER A 608 17.13 -1.70 20.39
CA SER A 608 17.07 -0.34 20.93
C SER A 608 17.03 0.69 19.81
N ALA A 609 16.85 1.95 20.16
CA ALA A 609 16.85 3.06 19.20
C ALA A 609 18.25 3.54 18.78
N ASN A 610 19.31 2.78 19.09
CA ASN A 610 20.67 3.14 18.74
C ASN A 610 20.96 2.84 17.27
N TRP A 611 21.53 3.81 16.58
CA TRP A 611 21.93 3.70 15.18
C TRP A 611 23.16 4.55 14.88
N GLU A 612 23.82 4.26 13.76
CA GLU A 612 25.01 4.94 13.28
C GLU A 612 24.91 5.12 11.75
N ARG A 613 25.31 6.30 11.25
CA ARG A 613 25.50 6.55 9.81
C ARG A 613 26.87 6.02 9.41
N THR A 614 26.91 4.77 9.00
CA THR A 614 28.15 4.07 8.67
C THR A 614 28.77 4.56 7.37
N TRP A 615 27.95 4.92 6.41
CA TRP A 615 28.40 5.48 5.14
C TRP A 615 27.33 6.38 4.52
N HIS A 616 27.76 7.26 3.60
CA HIS A 616 26.85 8.07 2.79
C HIS A 616 27.43 8.35 1.39
N CYS A 617 26.58 8.66 0.42
CA CYS A 617 26.99 9.13 -0.91
C CYS A 617 27.84 10.40 -0.79
N PRO A 618 28.82 10.61 -1.71
CA PRO A 618 29.59 11.84 -1.75
C PRO A 618 28.67 13.06 -1.84
N THR A 619 28.93 14.05 -0.99
CA THR A 619 28.12 15.27 -0.95
C THR A 619 28.38 16.19 -2.14
N PHE A 620 27.36 16.97 -2.47
CA PHE A 620 27.45 18.07 -3.43
C PHE A 620 26.46 19.18 -3.09
N PRO A 621 26.69 20.43 -3.54
CA PRO A 621 25.78 21.53 -3.23
C PRO A 621 24.51 21.48 -4.08
N LEU A 622 23.38 21.53 -3.40
CA LEU A 622 22.08 21.83 -3.96
C LEU A 622 21.91 23.35 -4.03
N VAL A 623 21.69 23.90 -5.23
CA VAL A 623 21.76 25.34 -5.48
C VAL A 623 20.37 25.93 -5.74
N GLY A 624 19.90 26.80 -4.85
CA GLY A 624 18.65 27.54 -5.01
C GLY A 624 17.41 26.90 -4.40
N GLY A 625 17.56 26.07 -3.34
CA GLY A 625 16.45 25.47 -2.59
C GLY A 625 15.53 24.63 -3.49
N ASP A 626 14.22 24.79 -3.39
CA ASP A 626 13.20 24.05 -4.15
C ASP A 626 13.37 24.13 -5.68
N ARG A 627 14.00 25.20 -6.18
CA ARG A 627 14.32 25.31 -7.60
C ARG A 627 15.34 24.27 -8.06
N ALA A 628 16.24 23.83 -7.20
CA ALA A 628 17.18 22.79 -7.55
C ALA A 628 16.45 21.45 -7.77
N VAL A 629 15.48 21.12 -6.91
CA VAL A 629 14.68 19.91 -7.03
C VAL A 629 13.83 19.91 -8.30
N THR A 630 13.25 21.07 -8.63
CA THR A 630 12.39 21.20 -9.80
C THR A 630 13.14 21.39 -11.13
N HIS A 631 14.44 21.68 -11.09
CA HIS A 631 15.27 21.93 -12.28
C HIS A 631 16.54 21.07 -12.23
N PRO A 632 16.51 19.84 -12.71
CA PRO A 632 17.62 18.85 -12.61
C PRO A 632 18.98 19.36 -13.09
N TRP A 633 19.01 20.28 -14.07
CA TRP A 633 20.23 20.89 -14.56
C TRP A 633 21.03 21.67 -13.50
N ARG A 634 20.34 22.21 -12.47
CA ARG A 634 21.01 22.90 -11.34
C ARG A 634 21.78 21.91 -10.47
N LEU A 635 21.18 20.72 -10.26
CA LEU A 635 21.82 19.61 -9.56
C LEU A 635 23.04 19.09 -10.34
N ALA A 636 22.92 18.98 -11.68
CA ALA A 636 24.02 18.60 -12.54
C ALA A 636 25.19 19.57 -12.44
N LEU A 637 24.96 20.90 -12.41
CA LEU A 637 26.01 21.90 -12.20
C LEU A 637 26.64 21.80 -10.81
N GLY A 638 25.85 21.61 -9.75
CA GLY A 638 26.37 21.43 -8.40
C GLY A 638 27.23 20.19 -8.27
N LEU A 639 26.76 19.06 -8.80
CA LEU A 639 27.45 17.78 -8.80
C LEU A 639 28.76 17.84 -9.59
N THR A 640 28.75 18.34 -10.83
CA THR A 640 29.96 18.45 -11.66
C THR A 640 30.99 19.40 -11.07
N HIS A 641 30.55 20.46 -10.39
CA HIS A 641 31.44 21.39 -9.67
C HIS A 641 32.09 20.67 -8.47
N ALA A 642 31.30 20.03 -7.60
CA ALA A 642 31.82 19.42 -6.38
C ALA A 642 32.69 18.18 -6.64
N TRP A 643 32.41 17.44 -7.70
CA TRP A 643 33.13 16.20 -8.03
C TRP A 643 34.25 16.43 -9.07
N GLU A 644 34.59 17.70 -9.37
CA GLU A 644 35.65 18.09 -10.27
C GLU A 644 35.57 17.42 -11.67
N LEU A 645 34.33 17.29 -12.16
CA LEU A 645 34.09 16.81 -13.51
C LEU A 645 34.27 17.95 -14.53
N HIS A 646 35.53 18.31 -14.77
CA HIS A 646 35.92 19.47 -15.61
C HIS A 646 35.81 19.18 -17.11
N ASP A 647 34.60 18.83 -17.56
CA ASP A 647 34.32 18.69 -18.99
C ASP A 647 33.24 19.71 -19.40
N ASP A 648 33.67 20.73 -20.16
CA ASP A 648 32.78 21.77 -20.71
C ASP A 648 31.67 21.17 -21.59
N HIS A 649 31.87 19.97 -22.16
CA HIS A 649 30.83 19.29 -22.93
C HIS A 649 29.71 18.77 -22.05
N LEU A 650 29.98 18.37 -20.79
CA LEU A 650 28.96 17.89 -19.83
C LEU A 650 27.99 18.99 -19.45
N VAL A 651 28.48 20.21 -19.26
CA VAL A 651 27.69 21.34 -18.79
C VAL A 651 27.16 22.24 -19.90
N ARG A 652 27.60 21.99 -21.14
CA ARG A 652 27.17 22.77 -22.30
C ARG A 652 25.71 22.49 -22.63
N ASN A 653 24.91 23.55 -22.76
CA ASN A 653 23.47 23.48 -23.04
C ASN A 653 22.60 22.89 -21.91
N LEU A 654 23.06 22.87 -20.68
CA LEU A 654 22.20 22.49 -19.53
C LEU A 654 21.08 23.51 -19.28
N SER A 655 21.36 24.83 -19.50
CA SER A 655 20.38 25.91 -19.46
C SER A 655 20.90 27.11 -20.26
N ASN A 656 20.18 28.23 -20.24
CA ASN A 656 20.67 29.46 -20.86
C ASN A 656 21.90 30.02 -20.10
N GLU A 657 22.76 30.72 -20.80
CA GLU A 657 24.06 31.20 -20.29
C GLU A 657 23.94 32.07 -19.02
N ARG A 658 22.86 32.87 -18.91
CA ARG A 658 22.65 33.77 -17.75
C ARG A 658 22.34 32.97 -16.48
N GLU A 659 21.47 31.98 -16.59
CA GLU A 659 21.13 31.10 -15.46
C GLU A 659 22.31 30.23 -15.05
N VAL A 660 23.05 29.69 -15.99
CA VAL A 660 24.28 28.92 -15.72
C VAL A 660 25.31 29.81 -15.01
N ALA A 661 25.52 31.05 -15.48
CA ALA A 661 26.42 31.99 -14.82
C ALA A 661 25.98 32.33 -13.39
N LEU A 662 24.68 32.51 -13.17
CA LEU A 662 24.15 32.76 -11.84
C LEU A 662 24.42 31.56 -10.89
N VAL A 663 24.14 30.34 -11.32
CA VAL A 663 24.38 29.14 -10.52
C VAL A 663 25.86 28.94 -10.23
N LYS A 664 26.74 29.17 -11.23
CA LYS A 664 28.20 29.16 -11.02
C LYS A 664 28.68 30.20 -10.01
N SER A 665 28.07 31.40 -10.02
CA SER A 665 28.35 32.42 -8.97
C SER A 665 27.89 32.01 -7.61
N GLN A 666 26.69 31.36 -7.46
CA GLN A 666 26.23 30.83 -6.21
C GLN A 666 27.13 29.70 -5.68
N LEU A 667 27.59 28.80 -6.56
CA LEU A 667 28.55 27.76 -6.20
C LEU A 667 29.88 28.34 -5.69
N ALA A 668 30.39 29.36 -6.33
CA ALA A 668 31.66 30.00 -5.96
C ALA A 668 31.57 30.76 -4.62
N THR A 669 30.39 31.30 -4.28
CA THR A 669 30.17 32.09 -3.07
C THR A 669 29.53 31.30 -1.93
N GLY A 670 28.97 30.12 -2.20
CA GLY A 670 28.19 29.33 -1.24
C GLY A 670 26.81 29.90 -0.91
N VAL A 671 26.39 31.00 -1.52
CA VAL A 671 25.12 31.66 -1.21
C VAL A 671 23.93 30.88 -1.78
N GLY A 672 22.97 30.53 -0.92
CA GLY A 672 21.77 29.77 -1.30
C GLY A 672 22.10 28.33 -1.72
N THR A 673 23.13 27.75 -1.11
CA THR A 673 23.50 26.34 -1.29
C THR A 673 23.32 25.56 0.03
N VAL A 674 22.88 24.32 -0.10
CA VAL A 674 22.81 23.34 0.98
C VAL A 674 23.51 22.08 0.53
N GLN A 675 24.30 21.44 1.38
CA GLN A 675 24.95 20.16 1.05
C GLN A 675 23.95 19.02 1.03
N THR A 676 24.11 18.10 0.08
CA THR A 676 23.28 16.91 0.02
C THR A 676 24.08 15.66 -0.30
N SER A 677 23.73 14.55 0.35
CA SER A 677 24.17 13.18 0.03
C SER A 677 23.09 12.37 -0.68
N SER A 678 21.96 13.03 -1.05
CA SER A 678 20.79 12.35 -1.60
C SER A 678 21.07 11.61 -2.90
N LEU A 679 20.79 10.31 -2.91
CA LEU A 679 20.87 9.48 -4.12
C LEU A 679 19.84 9.91 -5.16
N GLY A 680 18.62 10.26 -4.75
CA GLY A 680 17.59 10.77 -5.65
C GLY A 680 18.04 12.04 -6.38
N ARG A 681 18.74 12.93 -5.70
CA ARG A 681 19.32 14.16 -6.33
C ARG A 681 20.49 13.82 -7.26
N ILE A 682 21.27 12.75 -6.95
CA ILE A 682 22.31 12.25 -7.88
C ILE A 682 21.63 11.70 -9.15
N PHE A 683 20.53 10.97 -9.04
CA PHE A 683 19.75 10.48 -10.19
C PHE A 683 19.18 11.63 -11.04
N ASP A 684 18.64 12.68 -10.42
CA ASP A 684 18.17 13.86 -11.15
C ASP A 684 19.30 14.58 -11.91
N ALA A 685 20.46 14.72 -11.26
CA ALA A 685 21.64 15.29 -11.89
C ALA A 685 22.12 14.43 -13.08
N ALA A 686 22.17 13.11 -12.90
CA ALA A 686 22.51 12.16 -13.96
C ALA A 686 21.51 12.23 -15.13
N ALA A 687 20.21 12.31 -14.86
CA ALA A 687 19.21 12.50 -15.91
C ALA A 687 19.47 13.75 -16.74
N ALA A 688 19.83 14.87 -16.10
CA ALA A 688 20.15 16.11 -16.80
C ALA A 688 21.43 16.01 -17.65
N LEU A 689 22.40 15.21 -17.24
CA LEU A 689 23.64 14.98 -17.98
C LEU A 689 23.48 13.98 -19.13
N LEU A 690 22.68 12.93 -18.92
CA LEU A 690 22.62 11.77 -19.82
C LEU A 690 21.45 11.83 -20.81
N LEU A 691 20.30 12.42 -20.41
CA LEU A 691 19.11 12.42 -21.27
C LEU A 691 18.94 13.73 -22.04
N PRO A 692 18.81 13.69 -23.39
CA PRO A 692 18.64 14.89 -24.23
C PRO A 692 17.46 15.77 -23.83
N ARG A 693 16.37 15.18 -23.35
CA ARG A 693 15.15 15.90 -22.92
C ARG A 693 15.42 16.95 -21.83
N TRP A 694 16.33 16.68 -20.92
CA TRP A 694 16.64 17.55 -19.78
C TRP A 694 17.69 18.59 -20.04
N ARG A 695 18.27 18.61 -21.24
CA ARG A 695 19.17 19.67 -21.71
C ARG A 695 18.35 20.88 -22.14
N GLY A 696 18.87 22.09 -21.91
CA GLY A 696 18.19 23.33 -22.29
C GLY A 696 17.34 23.97 -21.18
N GLY A 697 17.45 23.52 -19.93
CA GLY A 697 16.81 24.19 -18.78
C GLY A 697 15.43 23.64 -18.41
N GLY A 698 15.12 22.42 -18.81
CA GLY A 698 13.83 21.77 -18.50
C GLY A 698 13.55 21.69 -16.99
N ALA A 699 12.28 21.88 -16.61
CA ALA A 699 11.78 21.67 -15.26
C ALA A 699 10.89 20.41 -15.20
N ILE A 700 10.96 19.68 -14.08
CA ILE A 700 10.04 18.57 -13.84
C ILE A 700 8.63 19.09 -13.59
N SER A 701 7.65 18.33 -14.02
CA SER A 701 6.22 18.62 -13.82
C SER A 701 5.59 17.79 -12.69
N TYR A 702 6.32 16.81 -12.17
CA TYR A 702 5.97 16.00 -11.01
C TYR A 702 7.23 15.43 -10.37
N GLU A 703 7.13 15.07 -9.10
CA GLU A 703 8.22 14.51 -8.30
C GLU A 703 8.87 13.29 -8.95
N ALA A 704 10.19 13.21 -8.94
CA ALA A 704 11.02 12.14 -9.49
C ALA A 704 10.87 11.91 -11.01
N GLN A 705 10.31 12.86 -11.77
CA GLN A 705 10.12 12.70 -13.22
C GLN A 705 11.42 12.37 -13.95
N ALA A 706 12.48 13.13 -13.72
CA ALA A 706 13.76 12.95 -14.39
C ALA A 706 14.38 11.59 -14.07
N THR A 707 14.29 11.17 -12.81
CA THR A 707 14.76 9.86 -12.33
C THR A 707 13.99 8.72 -12.97
N MET A 708 12.65 8.81 -13.04
CA MET A 708 11.81 7.79 -13.69
C MET A 708 12.07 7.68 -15.19
N GLU A 709 12.34 8.79 -15.87
CA GLU A 709 12.70 8.78 -17.30
C GLU A 709 14.10 8.20 -17.52
N LEU A 710 15.03 8.39 -16.57
CA LEU A 710 16.35 7.77 -16.60
C LEU A 710 16.25 6.24 -16.41
N GLU A 711 15.42 5.77 -15.45
CA GLU A 711 15.11 4.36 -15.27
C GLU A 711 14.48 3.75 -16.53
N ALA A 712 13.51 4.47 -17.14
CA ALA A 712 12.86 4.02 -18.37
C ALA A 712 13.85 3.86 -19.53
N ALA A 713 14.82 4.78 -19.67
CA ALA A 713 15.89 4.68 -20.66
C ALA A 713 16.78 3.45 -20.43
N ALA A 714 17.21 3.24 -19.17
CA ALA A 714 18.00 2.07 -18.79
C ALA A 714 17.23 0.75 -19.00
N THR A 715 15.94 0.75 -18.70
CA THR A 715 15.06 -0.42 -18.91
C THR A 715 14.91 -0.77 -20.39
N ARG A 716 14.78 0.22 -21.28
CA ARG A 716 14.78 0.00 -22.74
C ARG A 716 16.07 -0.64 -23.22
N TYR A 717 17.23 -0.19 -22.71
CA TYR A 717 18.50 -0.83 -22.99
C TYR A 717 18.50 -2.30 -22.59
N VAL A 718 18.10 -2.63 -21.37
CA VAL A 718 18.02 -4.00 -20.88
C VAL A 718 17.08 -4.86 -21.72
N ARG A 719 15.93 -4.33 -22.13
CA ARG A 719 14.94 -5.07 -22.97
C ARG A 719 15.47 -5.37 -24.39
N SER A 720 16.36 -4.56 -24.91
CA SER A 720 17.04 -4.79 -26.20
C SER A 720 18.32 -5.63 -26.08
N HIS A 721 18.91 -5.69 -24.89
CA HIS A 721 20.17 -6.38 -24.59
C HIS A 721 20.02 -7.24 -23.33
N ALA A 722 19.26 -8.34 -23.44
CA ALA A 722 18.92 -9.17 -22.28
C ALA A 722 20.17 -9.74 -21.54
N GLU A 723 21.29 -9.91 -22.23
CA GLU A 723 22.57 -10.30 -21.66
C GLU A 723 23.22 -9.24 -20.76
N ALA A 724 22.84 -7.97 -20.91
CA ALA A 724 23.44 -6.88 -20.15
C ALA A 724 23.26 -7.04 -18.64
N LEU A 725 22.10 -7.57 -18.21
CA LEU A 725 21.87 -7.87 -16.78
C LEU A 725 22.83 -8.95 -16.24
N GLY A 726 23.34 -9.84 -17.08
CA GLY A 726 24.31 -10.85 -16.69
C GLY A 726 25.76 -10.37 -16.73
N ALA A 727 26.03 -9.29 -17.43
CA ALA A 727 27.37 -8.71 -17.59
C ALA A 727 27.78 -7.76 -16.45
N VAL A 728 26.82 -7.33 -15.63
CA VAL A 728 27.09 -6.61 -14.39
C VAL A 728 27.58 -7.66 -13.38
N SER A 729 28.86 -7.96 -13.37
CA SER A 729 29.47 -8.98 -12.54
C SER A 729 30.51 -8.40 -11.59
N SER A 730 30.69 -9.12 -10.51
CA SER A 730 31.52 -8.94 -9.32
C SER A 730 33.03 -8.60 -9.51
N GLU A 731 33.52 -8.33 -10.69
CA GLU A 731 34.94 -7.98 -10.92
C GLU A 731 35.23 -6.47 -10.83
N THR A 732 34.24 -5.61 -10.71
CA THR A 732 34.46 -4.18 -10.58
C THR A 732 34.94 -3.82 -9.19
N LYS A 733 36.19 -3.37 -9.08
CA LYS A 733 36.70 -2.63 -7.92
C LYS A 733 35.70 -1.52 -7.57
N PRO A 734 35.58 -1.11 -6.27
CA PRO A 734 34.70 -0.01 -5.89
C PRO A 734 35.11 1.23 -6.71
N VAL A 735 34.29 1.55 -7.67
CA VAL A 735 34.47 2.73 -8.51
C VAL A 735 33.93 3.93 -7.76
N PRO A 736 34.66 5.03 -7.60
CA PRO A 736 34.10 6.27 -7.05
C PRO A 736 32.89 6.73 -7.86
N PHE A 737 31.91 7.38 -7.23
CA PHE A 737 30.73 7.92 -7.97
C PHE A 737 31.11 8.83 -9.15
N GLN A 738 32.22 9.55 -9.03
CA GLN A 738 32.74 10.40 -10.13
C GLN A 738 33.06 9.57 -11.38
N ASP A 739 33.59 8.38 -11.18
CA ASP A 739 33.94 7.48 -12.28
C ASP A 739 32.70 6.81 -12.86
N VAL A 740 31.67 6.52 -12.05
CA VAL A 740 30.36 6.06 -12.53
C VAL A 740 29.75 7.08 -13.51
N ILE A 741 29.81 8.38 -13.18
CA ILE A 741 29.30 9.43 -14.08
C ILE A 741 30.16 9.52 -15.35
N ARG A 742 31.50 9.47 -15.26
CA ARG A 742 32.40 9.51 -16.42
C ARG A 742 32.15 8.34 -17.36
N GLU A 743 32.01 7.14 -16.83
CA GLU A 743 31.75 5.94 -17.63
C GLU A 743 30.38 6.01 -18.31
N ALA A 744 29.35 6.44 -17.59
CA ALA A 744 28.02 6.64 -18.14
C ALA A 744 28.03 7.65 -19.29
N VAL A 745 28.70 8.80 -19.10
CA VAL A 745 28.81 9.84 -20.14
C VAL A 745 29.61 9.38 -21.38
N ALA A 746 30.58 8.49 -21.19
CA ALA A 746 31.35 7.92 -22.29
C ALA A 746 30.57 6.89 -23.13
N SER A 747 29.38 6.49 -22.69
CA SER A 747 28.53 5.54 -23.40
C SER A 747 28.04 6.12 -24.75
N PRO A 748 27.86 5.29 -25.78
CA PRO A 748 27.54 5.75 -27.15
C PRO A 748 26.15 6.37 -27.29
N ASP A 749 25.18 5.98 -26.44
CA ASP A 749 23.81 6.49 -26.47
C ASP A 749 23.22 6.64 -25.05
N ALA A 750 22.11 7.35 -24.97
CA ALA A 750 21.47 7.69 -23.70
C ALA A 750 20.89 6.48 -22.94
N GLU A 751 20.45 5.44 -23.63
CA GLU A 751 19.87 4.25 -23.00
C GLU A 751 20.97 3.40 -22.36
N GLN A 752 22.08 3.20 -23.07
CA GLN A 752 23.27 2.54 -22.53
C GLN A 752 23.89 3.36 -21.38
N ALA A 753 23.99 4.69 -21.54
CA ALA A 753 24.47 5.59 -20.50
C ALA A 753 23.65 5.46 -19.21
N ALA A 754 22.33 5.44 -19.33
CA ALA A 754 21.43 5.26 -18.21
C ALA A 754 21.60 3.88 -17.53
N PHE A 755 21.81 2.82 -18.29
CA PHE A 755 22.04 1.47 -17.75
C PHE A 755 23.37 1.39 -17.02
N VAL A 756 24.47 1.89 -17.62
CA VAL A 756 25.81 1.94 -17.00
C VAL A 756 25.77 2.71 -15.68
N PHE A 757 25.05 3.85 -15.65
CA PHE A 757 24.85 4.61 -14.42
C PHE A 757 24.14 3.80 -13.33
N HIS A 758 23.02 3.14 -13.65
CA HIS A 758 22.29 2.28 -12.67
C HIS A 758 23.18 1.14 -12.14
N GLY A 759 23.91 0.48 -13.03
CA GLY A 759 24.84 -0.60 -12.67
C GLY A 759 25.96 -0.13 -11.73
N GLY A 760 26.58 1.00 -12.06
CA GLY A 760 27.64 1.59 -11.25
C GLY A 760 27.15 2.00 -9.85
N VAL A 761 25.99 2.67 -9.78
CA VAL A 761 25.36 3.03 -8.50
C VAL A 761 25.05 1.78 -7.67
N ALA A 762 24.43 0.76 -8.27
CA ALA A 762 24.09 -0.49 -7.60
C ALA A 762 25.34 -1.17 -7.03
N GLY A 763 26.43 -1.26 -7.82
CA GLY A 763 27.68 -1.85 -7.38
C GLY A 763 28.32 -1.12 -6.20
N VAL A 764 28.33 0.24 -6.22
CA VAL A 764 28.86 1.03 -5.10
C VAL A 764 28.04 0.82 -3.84
N VAL A 765 26.71 0.93 -3.92
CA VAL A 765 25.82 0.80 -2.75
C VAL A 765 25.87 -0.64 -2.19
N ALA A 766 25.80 -1.66 -3.04
CA ALA A 766 25.86 -3.06 -2.63
C ALA A 766 27.15 -3.35 -1.86
N LYS A 767 28.28 -2.90 -2.37
CA LYS A 767 29.58 -3.10 -1.71
C LYS A 767 29.62 -2.42 -0.33
N ARG A 768 29.04 -1.22 -0.18
CA ARG A 768 29.00 -0.52 1.11
C ARG A 768 28.06 -1.22 2.10
N LEU A 769 26.94 -1.77 1.61
CA LEU A 769 26.06 -2.59 2.41
C LEU A 769 26.76 -3.85 2.93
N VAL A 770 27.45 -4.58 2.06
CA VAL A 770 28.18 -5.80 2.41
C VAL A 770 29.28 -5.50 3.42
N GLN A 771 30.12 -4.48 3.15
CA GLN A 771 31.18 -4.06 4.07
C GLN A 771 30.62 -3.70 5.46
N ALA A 772 29.55 -2.89 5.52
CA ALA A 772 28.94 -2.52 6.79
C ALA A 772 28.32 -3.74 7.51
N ALA A 773 27.80 -4.72 6.78
CA ALA A 773 27.25 -5.95 7.32
C ALA A 773 28.34 -6.84 7.95
N GLU A 774 29.50 -6.97 7.28
CA GLU A 774 30.68 -7.66 7.80
C GLU A 774 31.19 -6.99 9.08
N GLU A 775 31.35 -5.66 9.08
CA GLU A 775 31.80 -4.88 10.25
C GLU A 775 30.79 -4.95 11.42
N ALA A 776 29.49 -5.02 11.12
CA ALA A 776 28.43 -5.16 12.12
C ALA A 776 28.23 -6.61 12.60
N GLY A 777 28.81 -7.61 11.89
CA GLY A 777 28.64 -9.03 12.17
C GLY A 777 27.19 -9.50 11.99
N THR A 778 26.52 -9.08 10.90
CA THR A 778 25.10 -9.37 10.65
C THR A 778 24.86 -9.77 9.19
N ASP A 779 23.86 -10.63 8.98
CA ASP A 779 23.31 -11.00 7.68
C ASP A 779 21.97 -10.29 7.39
N VAL A 780 21.49 -9.44 8.32
CA VAL A 780 20.25 -8.66 8.16
C VAL A 780 20.58 -7.36 7.44
N VAL A 781 20.39 -7.39 6.13
CA VAL A 781 20.70 -6.29 5.20
C VAL A 781 19.46 -5.91 4.41
N GLY A 782 19.19 -4.60 4.27
CA GLY A 782 18.00 -4.14 3.57
C GLY A 782 18.12 -2.79 2.90
N VAL A 783 17.09 -2.43 2.13
CA VAL A 783 16.96 -1.13 1.43
C VAL A 783 15.58 -0.52 1.68
N SER A 784 15.56 0.77 1.99
CA SER A 784 14.36 1.58 2.18
C SER A 784 14.57 2.98 1.56
N GLY A 785 13.55 3.86 1.61
CA GLY A 785 13.57 5.19 0.99
C GLY A 785 12.97 5.21 -0.41
N GLY A 786 12.65 6.41 -0.90
CA GLY A 786 11.92 6.60 -2.16
C GLY A 786 12.60 6.04 -3.41
N CYS A 787 13.95 5.97 -3.44
CA CYS A 787 14.70 5.39 -4.55
C CYS A 787 14.50 3.87 -4.68
N ALA A 788 14.06 3.18 -3.62
CA ALA A 788 13.70 1.76 -3.69
C ALA A 788 12.43 1.47 -4.52
N ASN A 789 11.75 2.50 -5.03
CA ASN A 789 10.74 2.36 -6.08
C ASN A 789 11.32 2.18 -7.49
N ASN A 790 12.63 2.39 -7.69
CA ASN A 790 13.30 2.13 -8.95
C ASN A 790 13.53 0.61 -9.09
N ALA A 791 12.71 -0.04 -9.92
CA ALA A 791 12.71 -1.50 -10.05
C ALA A 791 14.04 -2.04 -10.61
N LEU A 792 14.65 -1.32 -11.56
CA LEU A 792 15.94 -1.72 -12.13
C LEU A 792 17.07 -1.61 -11.11
N LEU A 793 17.13 -0.51 -10.36
CA LEU A 793 18.12 -0.33 -9.30
C LEU A 793 18.00 -1.44 -8.25
N MET A 794 16.76 -1.76 -7.83
CA MET A 794 16.52 -2.80 -6.83
C MET A 794 16.89 -4.19 -7.33
N GLU A 795 16.65 -4.51 -8.59
CA GLU A 795 17.06 -5.79 -9.19
C GLU A 795 18.59 -5.91 -9.26
N LEU A 796 19.27 -4.84 -9.66
CA LEU A 796 20.73 -4.80 -9.70
C LEU A 796 21.35 -4.93 -8.31
N LEU A 797 20.86 -4.16 -7.33
CA LEU A 797 21.28 -4.26 -5.92
C LEU A 797 21.08 -5.67 -5.36
N ARG A 798 19.92 -6.27 -5.61
CA ARG A 798 19.60 -7.62 -5.16
C ARG A 798 20.60 -8.65 -5.70
N ARG A 799 20.99 -8.51 -6.98
CA ARG A 799 21.97 -9.41 -7.61
C ARG A 799 23.36 -9.24 -7.02
N GLU A 800 23.81 -8.00 -6.89
CA GLU A 800 25.13 -7.70 -6.31
C GLU A 800 25.27 -8.20 -4.88
N VAL A 801 24.26 -7.94 -4.03
CA VAL A 801 24.26 -8.42 -2.63
C VAL A 801 24.14 -9.93 -2.55
N ALA A 802 23.34 -10.56 -3.44
CA ALA A 802 23.19 -12.01 -3.48
C ALA A 802 24.47 -12.73 -3.94
N ALA A 803 25.32 -12.09 -4.76
CA ALA A 803 26.62 -12.64 -5.17
C ALA A 803 27.56 -12.84 -3.95
N GLU A 804 27.39 -12.05 -2.90
CA GLU A 804 28.12 -12.16 -1.63
C GLU A 804 27.39 -13.08 -0.60
N GLY A 805 26.35 -13.80 -1.04
CA GLY A 805 25.62 -14.77 -0.22
C GLY A 805 24.61 -14.15 0.75
N ILE A 806 24.30 -12.85 0.64
CA ILE A 806 23.39 -12.13 1.52
C ILE A 806 22.02 -11.98 0.84
N THR A 807 20.94 -12.12 1.60
CA THR A 807 19.57 -11.84 1.13
C THR A 807 19.19 -10.40 1.43
N LEU A 808 18.89 -9.61 0.40
CA LEU A 808 18.49 -8.22 0.53
C LEU A 808 17.01 -8.10 0.92
N LEU A 809 16.73 -7.51 2.08
CA LEU A 809 15.37 -7.18 2.53
C LEU A 809 14.81 -5.99 1.74
N GLN A 810 13.54 -6.11 1.35
CA GLN A 810 12.79 -5.08 0.63
C GLN A 810 11.38 -4.97 1.21
N HIS A 811 10.75 -3.82 1.05
CA HIS A 811 9.38 -3.60 1.49
C HIS A 811 8.36 -4.47 0.73
N GLN A 812 7.38 -5.03 1.46
CA GLN A 812 6.31 -5.89 0.95
C GLN A 812 4.92 -5.46 1.44
N ILE A 813 4.84 -4.76 2.57
CA ILE A 813 3.58 -4.40 3.22
C ILE A 813 3.33 -2.90 3.14
N VAL A 814 4.34 -2.09 3.46
CA VAL A 814 4.25 -0.63 3.37
C VAL A 814 5.17 -0.10 2.27
N PRO A 815 4.91 1.08 1.70
CA PRO A 815 5.79 1.69 0.71
C PRO A 815 7.21 1.93 1.26
N PRO A 816 8.27 1.80 0.43
CA PRO A 816 9.63 2.09 0.86
C PRO A 816 9.89 3.58 1.10
N GLY A 817 9.17 4.48 0.38
CA GLY A 817 9.25 5.93 0.59
C GLY A 817 8.35 6.41 1.74
N ASP A 818 8.07 7.72 1.78
CA ASP A 818 7.36 8.42 2.88
C ASP A 818 6.00 7.82 3.26
N GLY A 819 5.33 7.11 2.33
CA GLY A 819 4.12 6.36 2.64
C GLY A 819 4.29 5.24 3.67
N GLY A 820 5.53 4.81 3.96
CA GLY A 820 5.87 3.86 5.03
C GLY A 820 6.51 4.51 6.26
N LEU A 821 6.84 5.79 6.21
CA LEU A 821 7.62 6.50 7.23
C LEU A 821 6.93 6.48 8.59
N SER A 822 5.62 6.69 8.65
CA SER A 822 4.85 6.71 9.89
C SER A 822 4.92 5.39 10.67
N LEU A 823 5.08 4.25 10.00
CA LEU A 823 5.32 2.96 10.66
C LEU A 823 6.67 2.98 11.42
N GLY A 824 7.72 3.47 10.76
CA GLY A 824 9.04 3.58 11.38
C GLY A 824 9.07 4.57 12.54
N GLN A 825 8.40 5.71 12.42
CA GLN A 825 8.25 6.68 13.51
C GLN A 825 7.53 6.06 14.70
N ALA A 826 6.43 5.35 14.48
CA ALA A 826 5.69 4.68 15.55
C ALA A 826 6.56 3.63 16.29
N VAL A 827 7.39 2.92 15.55
CA VAL A 827 8.31 1.92 16.11
C VAL A 827 9.48 2.59 16.84
N ALA A 828 10.01 3.71 16.34
CA ALA A 828 11.00 4.51 17.04
C ALA A 828 10.50 4.96 18.41
N GLY A 829 9.28 5.53 18.45
CA GLY A 829 8.64 5.92 19.70
C GLY A 829 8.51 4.77 20.70
N ARG A 830 8.20 3.56 20.19
CA ARG A 830 8.10 2.35 21.02
C ARG A 830 9.44 1.93 21.62
N LEU A 831 10.51 1.97 20.82
CA LEU A 831 11.86 1.62 21.28
C LEU A 831 12.38 2.60 22.30
N LEU A 832 12.12 3.88 22.12
CA LEU A 832 12.55 4.96 23.03
C LEU A 832 11.77 4.93 24.34
N ALA A 833 10.44 4.79 24.31
CA ALA A 833 9.62 4.63 25.51
C ALA A 833 10.02 3.40 26.34
N ALA A 834 10.47 2.32 25.71
CA ALA A 834 10.95 1.13 26.43
C ALA A 834 12.30 1.30 27.13
N THR A 835 13.12 2.27 26.71
CA THR A 835 14.46 2.52 27.26
C THR A 835 14.48 3.59 28.34
N GLY A 836 13.40 4.38 28.48
CA GLY A 836 13.33 5.51 29.43
C GLY A 836 14.39 6.58 29.14
N MET A 837 14.86 6.68 27.90
CA MET A 837 15.81 7.71 27.49
C MET A 837 15.07 9.00 27.15
N ASP A 838 15.43 10.08 27.84
CA ASP A 838 15.23 11.44 27.37
C ASP A 838 16.05 11.62 26.09
N VAL A 839 15.44 12.11 25.01
CA VAL A 839 16.09 12.36 23.71
C VAL A 839 16.69 13.75 23.66
#